data_fb32503f12fa263702c0b444897e2af9
#
_entry.id   fb32503f12fa263702c0b444897e2af9
#
_cell.length_a   1.000
_cell.length_b   1.000
_cell.length_c   1.000
_cell.angle_alpha   90.00
_cell.angle_beta   90.00
_cell.angle_gamma   90.00
#
_symmetry.space_group_name_H-M   'P 1'
#
loop_
_entity.id
_entity.type
_entity.pdbx_description
1 polymer ?
#
loop_
_entity_poly.entity_id
_entity_poly.type
_entity_poly.pdbx_seq_one_letter_code
_entity_poly.pdbx_strand_id
1 'polypeptide(L)'
;MAHIDAGKTTTTERVLFYTGISHKIGEVHHGNAVMDWMEQEQERGITITSAATTCFWQGMDKQYDQHRINIIDTPGHVDFTIEVERSLRVLDSAVAVFCAVGGVEPQSETVWRQANKYSVPRLAFVNKMDRAGADFLRVVEQIKQRLGSNPVPVQLPLGSEDNFSGVVDLIRMKAIKWNDEDLGATYVEEDVPENMTAICKVWRDKMIESAAEASEEILDHYLENGDLDLNQIITGLRTRTLSGEIVPVICGAAFKNKGIQAMLDAVIEFLPSPLDKPAITGILEDGSQGTRRADDSENFSALAFKIANDPYVGNLTFFRVYSGVLRSGDTIYNPLKFQKERIGRILQMHANSREEIKEVRAGDIAAAVGLKNVTTGDTLSDQKNIITLEKIEFPDPVISVALEPKSAEDESKMSIGLQKLAKEDPSFKVATDEESGQTIISGMGELHLDIIVDRLSREFKVGANIGRPQVAYRETIRKSVNQEAKFVRQTGGRGQYGHVYIRMEPQKPGEGYEFINDIKGGAIPKEFISAVNKGIQEQMTNGVITGFPVVDVKVSLYDGSFHAVDSSEVAFRVAGSMAFREGALKANPVLLEPVMSVEVVTPENYMGDVNGDLNRRRGILQGMDESPAGKIIRAEVPLAEMFGYATDLRSMSQGRATYTMEFSKYSEAPKKHIEVLSGTGS
;
A
#
# COMPACT_ATOMS: atom_id res chain seq x y z
N MET A 1 6.10 -8.87 -4.54
CA MET A 1 4.65 -8.60 -4.45
C MET A 1 3.87 -9.73 -5.11
N ALA A 2 2.68 -10.09 -4.62
CA ALA A 2 1.88 -11.21 -5.14
C ALA A 2 0.48 -11.21 -4.54
N HIS A 3 -0.44 -11.95 -5.16
CA HIS A 3 -1.70 -12.33 -4.51
C HIS A 3 -1.46 -13.38 -3.40
N ILE A 4 -2.49 -13.65 -2.61
CA ILE A 4 -2.46 -14.69 -1.57
C ILE A 4 -2.18 -16.05 -2.24
N ASP A 5 -1.39 -16.88 -1.58
CA ASP A 5 -1.01 -18.21 -2.07
C ASP A 5 -0.21 -18.28 -3.39
N ALA A 6 0.27 -17.18 -3.97
CA ALA A 6 1.19 -17.24 -5.13
C ALA A 6 2.56 -17.87 -4.79
N GLY A 7 2.88 -18.01 -3.51
CA GLY A 7 4.16 -18.52 -3.02
C GLY A 7 5.22 -17.43 -2.81
N LYS A 8 4.80 -16.23 -2.48
CA LYS A 8 5.67 -15.07 -2.22
C LYS A 8 6.68 -15.37 -1.11
N THR A 9 6.21 -15.68 0.11
CA THR A 9 7.08 -16.00 1.25
C THR A 9 7.97 -17.20 0.98
N THR A 10 7.44 -18.26 0.31
CA THR A 10 8.25 -19.40 -0.11
C THR A 10 9.38 -18.97 -1.04
N THR A 11 9.12 -18.07 -2.00
CA THR A 11 10.16 -17.54 -2.90
C THR A 11 11.22 -16.78 -2.10
N THR A 12 10.81 -15.91 -1.17
CA THR A 12 11.74 -15.15 -0.33
C THR A 12 12.57 -16.08 0.56
N GLU A 13 11.99 -17.11 1.19
CA GLU A 13 12.72 -18.10 1.98
C GLU A 13 13.80 -18.84 1.16
N ARG A 14 13.52 -19.16 -0.10
CA ARG A 14 14.53 -19.75 -1.02
C ARG A 14 15.64 -18.78 -1.37
N VAL A 15 15.31 -17.49 -1.57
CA VAL A 15 16.32 -16.46 -1.76
C VAL A 15 17.25 -16.41 -0.52
N LEU A 16 16.71 -16.38 0.70
CA LEU A 16 17.51 -16.38 1.92
C LEU A 16 18.42 -17.59 2.05
N PHE A 17 17.94 -18.76 1.62
CA PHE A 17 18.72 -19.98 1.63
C PHE A 17 19.88 -19.93 0.63
N TYR A 18 19.63 -19.60 -0.64
CA TYR A 18 20.68 -19.57 -1.68
C TYR A 18 21.70 -18.44 -1.50
N THR A 19 21.33 -17.36 -0.83
CA THR A 19 22.24 -16.26 -0.50
C THR A 19 23.00 -16.47 0.82
N GLY A 20 22.75 -17.62 1.50
CA GLY A 20 23.46 -18.00 2.73
C GLY A 20 23.03 -17.25 4.00
N ILE A 21 21.94 -16.46 3.94
CA ILE A 21 21.37 -15.78 5.11
C ILE A 21 20.71 -16.79 6.06
N SER A 22 20.04 -17.79 5.50
CA SER A 22 19.46 -18.90 6.27
C SER A 22 20.19 -20.21 5.94
N HIS A 23 20.51 -20.96 6.98
CA HIS A 23 21.10 -22.31 6.83
C HIS A 23 20.05 -23.42 6.67
N LYS A 24 18.77 -23.08 6.87
CA LYS A 24 17.64 -24.00 6.75
C LYS A 24 16.58 -23.36 5.86
N ILE A 25 15.92 -24.18 5.07
CA ILE A 25 14.78 -23.76 4.27
C ILE A 25 13.58 -23.59 5.21
N GLY A 26 13.04 -22.37 5.30
CA GLY A 26 11.79 -22.09 5.99
C GLY A 26 10.59 -22.54 5.15
N GLU A 27 9.61 -23.14 5.80
CA GLU A 27 8.36 -23.60 5.18
C GLU A 27 7.16 -22.92 5.83
N VAL A 28 6.35 -22.22 5.05
CA VAL A 28 5.17 -21.50 5.52
C VAL A 28 4.17 -22.45 6.20
N HIS A 29 3.94 -23.61 5.61
CA HIS A 29 3.00 -24.60 6.15
C HIS A 29 3.45 -25.23 7.48
N HIS A 30 4.71 -25.14 7.82
CA HIS A 30 5.24 -25.66 9.08
C HIS A 30 5.42 -24.54 10.13
N GLY A 31 5.06 -23.30 9.80
CA GLY A 31 5.18 -22.14 10.68
C GLY A 31 6.61 -21.81 11.10
N ASN A 32 7.61 -22.16 10.27
CA ASN A 32 9.02 -21.91 10.52
C ASN A 32 9.68 -20.99 9.47
N ALA A 33 8.88 -20.28 8.70
CA ALA A 33 9.35 -19.25 7.78
C ALA A 33 9.96 -18.08 8.55
N VAL A 34 11.13 -17.62 8.13
CA VAL A 34 11.88 -16.53 8.78
C VAL A 34 11.19 -15.19 8.55
N MET A 35 10.60 -15.00 7.36
CA MET A 35 9.97 -13.74 6.98
C MET A 35 8.59 -13.55 7.62
N ASP A 36 7.81 -14.60 7.81
CA ASP A 36 6.53 -14.57 8.54
C ASP A 36 6.82 -14.82 10.03
N TRP A 37 7.35 -13.80 10.72
CA TRP A 37 7.87 -13.90 12.07
C TRP A 37 6.82 -13.73 13.17
N MET A 38 5.64 -13.17 12.86
CA MET A 38 4.55 -13.03 13.80
C MET A 38 3.81 -14.37 13.99
N GLU A 39 3.43 -14.69 15.22
CA GLU A 39 2.63 -15.90 15.49
C GLU A 39 1.35 -15.93 14.66
N GLN A 40 0.70 -14.78 14.46
CA GLN A 40 -0.51 -14.64 13.66
C GLN A 40 -0.29 -14.92 12.17
N GLU A 41 0.87 -14.52 11.62
CA GLU A 41 1.26 -14.84 10.23
C GLU A 41 1.43 -16.35 10.08
N GLN A 42 2.12 -16.98 11.03
CA GLN A 42 2.37 -18.43 11.03
C GLN A 42 1.08 -19.24 11.20
N GLU A 43 0.19 -18.83 12.13
CA GLU A 43 -1.09 -19.50 12.38
C GLU A 43 -2.04 -19.39 11.19
N ARG A 44 -2.07 -18.23 10.53
CA ARG A 44 -3.00 -17.95 9.41
C ARG A 44 -2.42 -18.28 8.04
N GLY A 45 -1.11 -18.48 7.94
CA GLY A 45 -0.39 -18.74 6.69
C GLY A 45 -0.39 -17.55 5.72
N ILE A 46 -0.54 -16.32 6.23
CA ILE A 46 -0.55 -15.07 5.44
C ILE A 46 0.43 -14.07 6.02
N THR A 47 1.13 -13.34 5.15
CA THR A 47 1.96 -12.20 5.57
C THR A 47 1.03 -11.03 5.92
N ILE A 48 1.21 -10.46 7.10
CA ILE A 48 0.43 -9.33 7.63
C ILE A 48 1.23 -8.03 7.54
N THR A 49 2.49 -8.08 8.00
CA THR A 49 3.38 -6.91 7.98
C THR A 49 4.52 -7.11 6.99
N SER A 50 4.95 -6.04 6.34
CA SER A 50 6.14 -6.11 5.48
C SER A 50 7.39 -6.41 6.30
N ALA A 51 8.20 -7.37 5.87
CA ALA A 51 9.49 -7.69 6.47
C ALA A 51 10.62 -7.31 5.52
N ALA A 52 11.67 -6.68 6.06
CA ALA A 52 12.85 -6.29 5.29
C ALA A 52 14.03 -7.21 5.61
N THR A 53 14.77 -7.59 4.59
CA THR A 53 16.01 -8.36 4.73
C THR A 53 17.02 -7.91 3.68
N THR A 54 18.31 -8.09 3.99
CA THR A 54 19.41 -7.79 3.07
C THR A 54 20.14 -9.08 2.75
N CYS A 55 20.42 -9.31 1.48
CA CYS A 55 21.21 -10.44 1.02
C CYS A 55 22.26 -9.99 -0.02
N PHE A 56 23.17 -10.89 -0.35
CA PHE A 56 24.24 -10.64 -1.30
C PHE A 56 24.22 -11.71 -2.40
N TRP A 57 24.35 -11.29 -3.65
CA TRP A 57 24.36 -12.18 -4.81
C TRP A 57 25.43 -11.80 -5.81
N GLN A 58 26.05 -12.79 -6.44
CA GLN A 58 27.13 -12.63 -7.44
C GLN A 58 26.80 -13.33 -8.76
N GLY A 59 25.61 -13.88 -8.89
CA GLY A 59 25.22 -14.74 -10.02
C GLY A 59 25.41 -16.23 -9.73
N MET A 60 24.70 -17.05 -10.52
CA MET A 60 24.77 -18.52 -10.43
C MET A 60 26.20 -19.03 -10.59
N ASP A 61 26.96 -18.45 -11.55
CA ASP A 61 28.34 -18.75 -11.86
C ASP A 61 29.36 -17.76 -11.27
N LYS A 62 28.90 -16.89 -10.37
CA LYS A 62 29.68 -15.76 -9.84
C LYS A 62 30.19 -14.81 -10.92
N GLN A 63 29.41 -14.64 -11.98
CA GLN A 63 29.72 -13.83 -13.15
C GLN A 63 29.55 -12.34 -12.92
N TYR A 64 28.93 -11.92 -11.81
CA TYR A 64 28.75 -10.52 -11.44
C TYR A 64 29.61 -10.13 -10.24
N ASP A 65 29.86 -8.83 -10.09
CA ASP A 65 30.33 -8.29 -8.82
C ASP A 65 29.30 -8.57 -7.71
N GLN A 66 29.74 -8.51 -6.46
CA GLN A 66 28.83 -8.73 -5.34
C GLN A 66 27.79 -7.61 -5.25
N HIS A 67 26.53 -7.96 -5.53
CA HIS A 67 25.41 -7.08 -5.40
C HIS A 67 24.74 -7.23 -4.04
N ARG A 68 24.50 -6.11 -3.38
CA ARG A 68 23.67 -6.04 -2.18
C ARG A 68 22.20 -5.86 -2.61
N ILE A 69 21.35 -6.77 -2.20
CA ILE A 69 19.93 -6.77 -2.53
C ILE A 69 19.13 -6.61 -1.24
N ASN A 70 18.37 -5.52 -1.14
CA ASN A 70 17.41 -5.29 -0.06
C ASN A 70 16.04 -5.79 -0.51
N ILE A 71 15.50 -6.77 0.19
CA ILE A 71 14.21 -7.39 -0.12
C ILE A 71 13.19 -6.92 0.91
N ILE A 72 12.05 -6.44 0.44
CA ILE A 72 10.88 -6.18 1.26
C ILE A 72 9.79 -7.17 0.85
N ASP A 73 9.50 -8.11 1.74
CA ASP A 73 8.35 -9.00 1.57
C ASP A 73 7.07 -8.28 2.01
N THR A 74 6.07 -8.19 1.11
CA THR A 74 4.86 -7.40 1.33
C THR A 74 3.64 -8.30 1.50
N PRO A 75 2.62 -7.89 2.30
CA PRO A 75 1.36 -8.63 2.36
C PRO A 75 0.70 -8.77 0.99
N GLY A 76 -0.06 -9.85 0.81
CA GLY A 76 -0.88 -10.06 -0.39
C GLY A 76 -2.36 -9.74 -0.18
N HIS A 77 -2.80 -9.47 1.07
CA HIS A 77 -4.20 -9.24 1.40
C HIS A 77 -4.60 -7.76 1.28
N VAL A 78 -5.79 -7.50 0.77
CA VAL A 78 -6.28 -6.13 0.51
C VAL A 78 -6.43 -5.28 1.77
N ASP A 79 -6.71 -5.85 2.93
CA ASP A 79 -6.80 -5.13 4.19
C ASP A 79 -5.45 -4.51 4.63
N PHE A 80 -4.35 -4.99 4.03
CA PHE A 80 -2.98 -4.53 4.30
C PHE A 80 -2.36 -3.79 3.11
N THR A 81 -3.18 -3.24 2.21
CA THR A 81 -2.69 -2.49 1.03
C THR A 81 -1.76 -1.33 1.39
N ILE A 82 -1.93 -0.76 2.58
CA ILE A 82 -1.05 0.30 3.09
C ILE A 82 0.40 -0.18 3.28
N GLU A 83 0.59 -1.44 3.71
CA GLU A 83 1.92 -2.05 3.82
C GLU A 83 2.58 -2.16 2.45
N VAL A 84 1.79 -2.50 1.43
CA VAL A 84 2.25 -2.57 0.03
C VAL A 84 2.57 -1.16 -0.47
N GLU A 85 1.69 -0.19 -0.26
CA GLU A 85 1.83 1.17 -0.78
C GLU A 85 3.06 1.88 -0.19
N ARG A 86 3.26 1.80 1.13
CA ARG A 86 4.46 2.37 1.76
C ARG A 86 5.76 1.67 1.34
N SER A 87 5.70 0.38 1.04
CA SER A 87 6.84 -0.35 0.48
C SER A 87 7.14 0.10 -0.95
N LEU A 88 6.13 0.20 -1.81
CA LEU A 88 6.28 0.64 -3.21
C LEU A 88 6.88 2.05 -3.33
N ARG A 89 6.65 2.91 -2.33
CA ARG A 89 7.22 4.27 -2.30
C ARG A 89 8.73 4.29 -2.14
N VAL A 90 9.32 3.26 -1.55
CA VAL A 90 10.76 3.19 -1.25
C VAL A 90 11.51 2.14 -2.08
N LEU A 91 10.81 1.37 -2.91
CA LEU A 91 11.42 0.36 -3.77
C LEU A 91 12.03 0.96 -5.03
N ASP A 92 13.11 0.35 -5.51
CA ASP A 92 13.64 0.63 -6.85
C ASP A 92 12.89 -0.16 -7.91
N SER A 93 12.47 -1.38 -7.59
CA SER A 93 11.78 -2.31 -8.47
C SER A 93 10.99 -3.36 -7.69
N ALA A 94 10.25 -4.19 -8.38
CA ALA A 94 9.50 -5.28 -7.77
C ALA A 94 9.57 -6.57 -8.58
N VAL A 95 9.64 -7.70 -7.86
CA VAL A 95 9.36 -9.03 -8.44
C VAL A 95 7.88 -9.34 -8.17
N ALA A 96 7.11 -9.46 -9.23
CA ALA A 96 5.70 -9.84 -9.18
C ALA A 96 5.56 -11.35 -9.34
N VAL A 97 5.15 -12.03 -8.27
CA VAL A 97 4.99 -13.49 -8.28
C VAL A 97 3.56 -13.84 -8.64
N PHE A 98 3.40 -14.65 -9.70
CA PHE A 98 2.12 -15.16 -10.17
C PHE A 98 2.04 -16.68 -9.97
N CYS A 99 0.85 -17.19 -9.73
CA CYS A 99 0.62 -18.64 -9.69
C CYS A 99 0.43 -19.18 -11.12
N ALA A 100 1.16 -20.21 -11.51
CA ALA A 100 1.02 -20.82 -12.84
C ALA A 100 -0.37 -21.44 -13.08
N VAL A 101 -1.09 -21.77 -12.00
CA VAL A 101 -2.46 -22.32 -12.04
C VAL A 101 -3.51 -21.21 -11.95
N GLY A 102 -3.45 -20.31 -10.96
CA GLY A 102 -4.39 -19.22 -10.77
C GLY A 102 -4.23 -18.10 -11.80
N GLY A 103 -3.00 -17.84 -12.22
CA GLY A 103 -2.68 -16.75 -13.15
C GLY A 103 -2.74 -15.38 -12.50
N VAL A 104 -3.33 -14.42 -13.22
CA VAL A 104 -3.57 -13.06 -12.72
C VAL A 104 -4.88 -13.06 -11.93
N GLU A 105 -4.78 -12.84 -10.63
CA GLU A 105 -5.92 -12.73 -9.72
C GLU A 105 -6.21 -11.24 -9.40
N PRO A 106 -7.38 -10.89 -8.84
CA PRO A 106 -7.77 -9.52 -8.55
C PRO A 106 -6.79 -8.76 -7.68
N GLN A 107 -6.27 -9.44 -6.66
CA GLN A 107 -5.24 -8.86 -5.79
C GLN A 107 -3.96 -8.53 -6.57
N SER A 108 -3.64 -9.33 -7.60
CA SER A 108 -2.53 -9.04 -8.51
C SER A 108 -2.80 -7.73 -9.27
N GLU A 109 -4.04 -7.50 -9.72
CA GLU A 109 -4.43 -6.27 -10.43
C GLU A 109 -4.31 -5.04 -9.52
N THR A 110 -4.76 -5.15 -8.26
CA THR A 110 -4.67 -4.06 -7.29
C THR A 110 -3.24 -3.67 -7.00
N VAL A 111 -2.38 -4.65 -6.66
CA VAL A 111 -0.96 -4.39 -6.40
C VAL A 111 -0.24 -3.88 -7.65
N TRP A 112 -0.65 -4.36 -8.83
CA TRP A 112 -0.10 -3.89 -10.11
C TRP A 112 -0.46 -2.43 -10.40
N ARG A 113 -1.71 -2.02 -10.15
CA ARG A 113 -2.14 -0.61 -10.26
C ARG A 113 -1.36 0.30 -9.30
N GLN A 114 -1.16 -0.14 -8.07
CA GLN A 114 -0.34 0.60 -7.11
C GLN A 114 1.11 0.75 -7.60
N ALA A 115 1.71 -0.32 -8.13
CA ALA A 115 3.05 -0.25 -8.72
C ALA A 115 3.12 0.68 -9.96
N ASN A 116 2.04 0.77 -10.76
CA ASN A 116 1.93 1.74 -11.85
C ASN A 116 1.90 3.18 -11.33
N LYS A 117 1.15 3.45 -10.25
CA LYS A 117 1.08 4.78 -9.61
C LYS A 117 2.45 5.32 -9.24
N TYR A 118 3.35 4.44 -8.78
CA TYR A 118 4.72 4.80 -8.39
C TYR A 118 5.77 4.56 -9.49
N SER A 119 5.36 4.20 -10.70
CA SER A 119 6.26 3.90 -11.83
C SER A 119 7.38 2.92 -11.46
N VAL A 120 7.03 1.85 -10.73
CA VAL A 120 7.98 0.83 -10.26
C VAL A 120 8.24 -0.19 -11.37
N PRO A 121 9.46 -0.33 -11.92
CA PRO A 121 9.83 -1.38 -12.86
C PRO A 121 9.64 -2.78 -12.27
N ARG A 122 9.27 -3.75 -13.08
CA ARG A 122 8.87 -5.07 -12.62
C ARG A 122 9.49 -6.20 -13.41
N LEU A 123 9.76 -7.31 -12.70
CA LEU A 123 10.03 -8.62 -13.22
C LEU A 123 8.86 -9.53 -12.83
N ALA A 124 8.29 -10.30 -13.75
CA ALA A 124 7.24 -11.26 -13.45
C ALA A 124 7.85 -12.66 -13.25
N PHE A 125 7.55 -13.29 -12.11
CA PHE A 125 7.96 -14.65 -11.79
C PHE A 125 6.72 -15.57 -11.72
N VAL A 126 6.56 -16.45 -12.71
CA VAL A 126 5.47 -17.43 -12.74
C VAL A 126 5.89 -18.65 -11.93
N ASN A 127 5.39 -18.74 -10.73
CA ASN A 127 5.70 -19.74 -9.72
C ASN A 127 4.70 -20.92 -9.75
N LYS A 128 5.04 -22.00 -9.08
CA LYS A 128 4.22 -23.22 -8.96
C LYS A 128 4.05 -23.97 -10.30
N MET A 129 5.08 -23.96 -11.14
CA MET A 129 5.09 -24.73 -12.39
C MET A 129 4.98 -26.25 -12.18
N ASP A 130 5.19 -26.72 -10.95
CA ASP A 130 5.06 -28.10 -10.48
C ASP A 130 3.62 -28.53 -10.15
N ARG A 131 2.64 -27.62 -10.20
CA ARG A 131 1.26 -27.93 -9.83
C ARG A 131 0.43 -28.39 -11.04
N ALA A 132 -0.53 -29.28 -10.80
CA ALA A 132 -1.49 -29.72 -11.81
C ALA A 132 -2.27 -28.52 -12.36
N GLY A 133 -2.37 -28.39 -13.69
CA GLY A 133 -2.98 -27.27 -14.40
C GLY A 133 -2.06 -26.05 -14.57
N ALA A 134 -0.75 -26.18 -14.30
CA ALA A 134 0.21 -25.10 -14.53
C ALA A 134 0.39 -24.80 -16.01
N ASP A 135 0.19 -23.53 -16.40
CA ASP A 135 0.34 -23.06 -17.79
C ASP A 135 1.02 -21.68 -17.82
N PHE A 136 2.28 -21.67 -18.20
CA PHE A 136 3.09 -20.44 -18.26
C PHE A 136 2.60 -19.45 -19.32
N LEU A 137 2.32 -19.91 -20.54
CA LEU A 137 1.96 -19.04 -21.65
C LEU A 137 0.58 -18.40 -21.44
N ARG A 138 -0.34 -19.10 -20.80
CA ARG A 138 -1.63 -18.55 -20.39
C ARG A 138 -1.44 -17.40 -19.39
N VAL A 139 -0.54 -17.53 -18.41
CA VAL A 139 -0.27 -16.44 -17.45
C VAL A 139 0.36 -15.23 -18.17
N VAL A 140 1.29 -15.46 -19.10
CA VAL A 140 1.86 -14.39 -19.95
C VAL A 140 0.75 -13.63 -20.69
N GLU A 141 -0.18 -14.35 -21.31
CA GLU A 141 -1.31 -13.71 -22.00
C GLU A 141 -2.23 -12.94 -21.05
N GLN A 142 -2.50 -13.47 -19.86
CA GLN A 142 -3.29 -12.77 -18.83
C GLN A 142 -2.60 -11.49 -18.34
N ILE A 143 -1.27 -11.47 -18.17
CA ILE A 143 -0.52 -10.26 -17.85
C ILE A 143 -0.75 -9.20 -18.92
N LYS A 144 -0.75 -9.58 -20.18
CA LYS A 144 -1.02 -8.68 -21.30
C LYS A 144 -2.46 -8.15 -21.28
N GLN A 145 -3.44 -9.04 -21.19
CA GLN A 145 -4.85 -8.69 -21.34
C GLN A 145 -5.43 -8.01 -20.10
N ARG A 146 -5.13 -8.51 -18.89
CA ARG A 146 -5.75 -8.03 -17.64
C ARG A 146 -4.97 -6.89 -17.00
N LEU A 147 -3.63 -6.89 -17.12
CA LEU A 147 -2.78 -5.86 -16.51
C LEU A 147 -2.39 -4.76 -17.50
N GLY A 148 -2.74 -4.90 -18.79
CA GLY A 148 -2.44 -3.91 -19.83
C GLY A 148 -0.95 -3.68 -20.03
N SER A 149 -0.11 -4.69 -19.73
CA SER A 149 1.35 -4.60 -19.79
C SER A 149 1.88 -5.38 -20.99
N ASN A 150 3.13 -5.16 -21.33
CA ASN A 150 3.81 -5.89 -22.41
C ASN A 150 4.77 -6.94 -21.81
N PRO A 151 4.32 -8.18 -21.54
CA PRO A 151 5.15 -9.23 -21.00
C PRO A 151 6.08 -9.80 -22.06
N VAL A 152 7.37 -9.92 -21.75
CA VAL A 152 8.39 -10.51 -22.61
C VAL A 152 8.99 -11.73 -21.92
N PRO A 153 8.60 -12.96 -22.30
CA PRO A 153 9.24 -14.17 -21.81
C PRO A 153 10.73 -14.19 -22.15
N VAL A 154 11.57 -14.27 -21.14
CA VAL A 154 13.02 -14.46 -21.26
C VAL A 154 13.42 -15.90 -20.93
N GLN A 155 12.47 -16.69 -20.41
CA GLN A 155 12.60 -18.12 -20.15
C GLN A 155 11.33 -18.84 -20.59
N LEU A 156 11.47 -20.13 -20.94
CA LEU A 156 10.35 -21.05 -21.09
C LEU A 156 10.49 -22.22 -20.13
N PRO A 157 9.39 -22.79 -19.61
CA PRO A 157 9.46 -23.94 -18.72
C PRO A 157 9.90 -25.20 -19.46
N LEU A 158 10.78 -25.98 -18.84
CA LEU A 158 11.17 -27.32 -19.31
C LEU A 158 10.24 -28.35 -18.66
N GLY A 159 9.14 -28.67 -19.34
CA GLY A 159 8.04 -29.43 -18.80
C GLY A 159 7.06 -28.59 -17.97
N SER A 160 6.01 -29.25 -17.47
CA SER A 160 5.03 -28.66 -16.58
C SER A 160 4.51 -29.73 -15.61
N GLU A 161 3.86 -29.29 -14.54
CA GLU A 161 3.34 -30.18 -13.52
C GLU A 161 4.42 -31.09 -12.94
N ASP A 162 4.14 -32.39 -12.75
CA ASP A 162 5.10 -33.36 -12.22
C ASP A 162 6.34 -33.52 -13.10
N ASN A 163 6.28 -33.12 -14.38
CA ASN A 163 7.37 -33.18 -15.33
C ASN A 163 8.21 -31.88 -15.38
N PHE A 164 7.90 -30.88 -14.55
CA PHE A 164 8.67 -29.64 -14.49
C PHE A 164 10.08 -29.90 -13.95
N SER A 165 11.07 -29.88 -14.82
CA SER A 165 12.47 -30.18 -14.49
C SER A 165 13.40 -28.97 -14.43
N GLY A 166 13.03 -27.87 -15.07
CA GLY A 166 13.87 -26.69 -15.17
C GLY A 166 13.32 -25.64 -16.11
N VAL A 167 14.18 -24.81 -16.66
CA VAL A 167 13.83 -23.74 -17.60
C VAL A 167 14.76 -23.72 -18.81
N VAL A 168 14.28 -23.17 -19.91
CA VAL A 168 15.12 -22.81 -21.05
C VAL A 168 15.35 -21.31 -21.03
N ASP A 169 16.57 -20.87 -20.89
CA ASP A 169 17.00 -19.48 -21.04
C ASP A 169 16.99 -19.12 -22.56
N LEU A 170 16.11 -18.21 -22.95
CA LEU A 170 15.97 -17.77 -24.34
C LEU A 170 17.09 -16.82 -24.79
N ILE A 171 17.75 -16.17 -23.83
CA ILE A 171 18.85 -15.25 -24.11
C ILE A 171 20.08 -16.03 -24.51
N ARG A 172 20.46 -17.04 -23.74
CA ARG A 172 21.66 -17.89 -23.94
C ARG A 172 21.36 -19.15 -24.74
N MET A 173 20.10 -19.48 -24.97
CA MET A 173 19.62 -20.71 -25.62
C MET A 173 20.19 -21.97 -24.95
N LYS A 174 20.06 -22.05 -23.64
CA LYS A 174 20.46 -23.18 -22.81
C LYS A 174 19.30 -23.64 -21.92
N ALA A 175 19.23 -24.95 -21.70
CA ALA A 175 18.33 -25.55 -20.73
C ALA A 175 19.04 -25.68 -19.37
N ILE A 176 18.42 -25.15 -18.31
CA ILE A 176 18.94 -25.17 -16.94
C ILE A 176 18.09 -26.13 -16.13
N LYS A 177 18.69 -27.15 -15.54
CA LYS A 177 18.06 -28.15 -14.68
C LYS A 177 18.70 -28.14 -13.32
N TRP A 178 17.91 -27.97 -12.27
CA TRP A 178 18.37 -28.01 -10.88
C TRP A 178 18.37 -29.44 -10.34
N ASN A 179 19.37 -29.76 -9.50
CA ASN A 179 19.49 -31.06 -8.88
C ASN A 179 18.57 -31.13 -7.65
N ASP A 180 17.67 -32.12 -7.62
CA ASP A 180 16.72 -32.30 -6.51
C ASP A 180 17.39 -32.88 -5.25
N GLU A 181 18.52 -33.63 -5.41
CA GLU A 181 19.23 -34.28 -4.30
C GLU A 181 19.91 -33.30 -3.34
N ASP A 182 20.32 -32.12 -3.82
CA ASP A 182 20.99 -31.09 -3.04
C ASP A 182 20.09 -29.85 -2.80
N LEU A 183 18.79 -30.02 -2.89
CA LEU A 183 17.80 -28.94 -2.73
C LEU A 183 17.98 -27.83 -3.77
N GLY A 184 18.41 -28.15 -4.98
CA GLY A 184 18.62 -27.19 -6.06
C GLY A 184 19.87 -26.31 -5.91
N ALA A 185 20.80 -26.68 -5.03
CA ALA A 185 22.04 -25.91 -4.83
C ALA A 185 22.96 -25.99 -6.07
N THR A 186 22.94 -27.11 -6.78
CA THR A 186 23.66 -27.29 -8.03
C THR A 186 22.68 -27.39 -9.21
N TYR A 187 23.17 -27.07 -10.40
CA TYR A 187 22.41 -27.16 -11.64
C TYR A 187 23.32 -27.64 -12.78
N VAL A 188 22.67 -28.06 -13.86
CA VAL A 188 23.33 -28.48 -15.10
C VAL A 188 22.80 -27.65 -16.25
N GLU A 189 23.70 -27.13 -17.07
CA GLU A 189 23.35 -26.52 -18.36
C GLU A 189 23.48 -27.53 -19.48
N GLU A 190 22.43 -27.64 -20.28
CA GLU A 190 22.35 -28.52 -21.43
C GLU A 190 21.91 -27.73 -22.68
N ASP A 191 22.08 -28.30 -23.84
CA ASP A 191 21.50 -27.75 -25.05
C ASP A 191 19.97 -27.84 -25.00
N VAL A 192 19.29 -26.91 -25.69
CA VAL A 192 17.84 -26.93 -25.80
C VAL A 192 17.37 -28.25 -26.39
N PRO A 193 16.44 -28.96 -25.71
CA PRO A 193 15.91 -30.23 -26.24
C PRO A 193 15.29 -30.06 -27.65
N GLU A 194 15.51 -31.03 -28.52
CA GLU A 194 15.06 -30.99 -29.93
C GLU A 194 13.56 -30.66 -30.06
N ASN A 195 12.73 -31.25 -29.20
CA ASN A 195 11.27 -31.01 -29.18
C ASN A 195 10.88 -29.60 -28.78
N MET A 196 11.77 -28.81 -28.15
CA MET A 196 11.52 -27.42 -27.73
C MET A 196 12.21 -26.42 -28.67
N THR A 197 13.15 -26.81 -29.49
CA THR A 197 13.95 -25.89 -30.32
C THR A 197 13.07 -24.95 -31.15
N ALA A 198 12.00 -25.46 -31.77
CA ALA A 198 11.11 -24.66 -32.61
C ALA A 198 10.35 -23.59 -31.81
N ILE A 199 9.79 -23.94 -30.68
CA ILE A 199 9.06 -22.99 -29.83
C ILE A 199 10.00 -21.97 -29.18
N CYS A 200 11.18 -22.41 -28.74
CA CYS A 200 12.20 -21.54 -28.16
C CYS A 200 12.67 -20.51 -29.21
N LYS A 201 12.85 -20.89 -30.45
CA LYS A 201 13.22 -19.98 -31.54
C LYS A 201 12.14 -18.89 -31.74
N VAL A 202 10.87 -19.28 -31.81
CA VAL A 202 9.75 -18.34 -31.99
C VAL A 202 9.69 -17.30 -30.84
N TRP A 203 9.87 -17.73 -29.59
CA TRP A 203 9.85 -16.83 -28.46
C TRP A 203 11.13 -16.01 -28.35
N ARG A 204 12.28 -16.57 -28.73
CA ARG A 204 13.52 -15.80 -28.81
C ARG A 204 13.42 -14.70 -29.85
N ASP A 205 12.90 -14.96 -31.03
CA ASP A 205 12.75 -13.96 -32.09
C ASP A 205 11.89 -12.79 -31.59
N LYS A 206 10.74 -13.06 -30.92
CA LYS A 206 9.90 -12.02 -30.30
C LYS A 206 10.61 -11.23 -29.19
N MET A 207 11.42 -11.91 -28.39
CA MET A 207 12.20 -11.27 -27.33
C MET A 207 13.27 -10.35 -27.93
N ILE A 208 13.98 -10.80 -29.00
CA ILE A 208 14.98 -10.00 -29.70
C ILE A 208 14.34 -8.78 -30.37
N GLU A 209 13.18 -8.93 -31.05
CA GLU A 209 12.42 -7.83 -31.60
C GLU A 209 12.10 -6.80 -30.51
N SER A 210 11.64 -7.28 -29.34
CA SER A 210 11.38 -6.41 -28.20
C SER A 210 12.64 -5.72 -27.67
N ALA A 211 13.79 -6.38 -27.65
CA ALA A 211 15.05 -5.77 -27.24
C ALA A 211 15.55 -4.72 -28.24
N ALA A 212 15.35 -4.99 -29.53
CA ALA A 212 15.78 -4.10 -30.63
C ALA A 212 15.09 -2.73 -30.59
N GLU A 213 13.84 -2.66 -30.15
CA GLU A 213 13.09 -1.39 -30.03
C GLU A 213 13.62 -0.44 -28.94
N ALA A 214 14.67 -0.80 -28.19
CA ALA A 214 15.20 0.00 -27.08
C ALA A 214 15.93 1.27 -27.56
N SER A 215 16.59 1.24 -28.72
CA SER A 215 17.28 2.38 -29.30
C SER A 215 17.43 2.24 -30.82
N GLU A 216 17.60 3.36 -31.53
CA GLU A 216 17.85 3.35 -32.98
C GLU A 216 19.10 2.51 -33.36
N GLU A 217 20.15 2.60 -32.54
CA GLU A 217 21.40 1.87 -32.77
C GLU A 217 21.18 0.33 -32.71
N ILE A 218 20.47 -0.16 -31.70
CA ILE A 218 20.20 -1.60 -31.56
C ILE A 218 19.22 -2.06 -32.63
N LEU A 219 18.24 -1.21 -32.99
CA LEU A 219 17.28 -1.52 -34.04
C LEU A 219 17.95 -1.64 -35.43
N ASP A 220 18.82 -0.69 -35.76
CA ASP A 220 19.57 -0.71 -37.02
C ASP A 220 20.44 -1.96 -37.11
N HIS A 221 21.15 -2.33 -36.03
CA HIS A 221 21.95 -3.54 -35.98
C HIS A 221 21.10 -4.81 -36.20
N TYR A 222 19.91 -4.87 -35.60
CA TYR A 222 18.97 -5.97 -35.77
C TYR A 222 18.44 -6.05 -37.22
N LEU A 223 18.10 -4.91 -37.82
CA LEU A 223 17.61 -4.86 -39.20
C LEU A 223 18.69 -5.27 -40.23
N GLU A 224 19.96 -4.97 -39.94
CA GLU A 224 21.08 -5.35 -40.81
C GLU A 224 21.48 -6.84 -40.69
N ASN A 225 21.47 -7.38 -39.47
CA ASN A 225 22.05 -8.69 -39.17
C ASN A 225 20.98 -9.79 -38.89
N GLY A 226 19.74 -9.42 -38.59
CA GLY A 226 18.66 -10.33 -38.24
C GLY A 226 18.76 -10.97 -36.86
N ASP A 227 19.76 -10.59 -36.04
CA ASP A 227 19.99 -11.06 -34.67
C ASP A 227 20.75 -9.97 -33.88
N LEU A 228 20.77 -10.11 -32.56
CA LEU A 228 21.49 -9.25 -31.62
C LEU A 228 22.50 -10.08 -30.82
N ASP A 229 23.62 -9.46 -30.43
CA ASP A 229 24.55 -10.08 -29.52
C ASP A 229 23.98 -10.11 -28.08
N LEU A 230 24.59 -10.89 -27.20
CA LEU A 230 24.14 -11.10 -25.81
C LEU A 230 24.04 -9.78 -25.04
N ASN A 231 25.02 -8.89 -25.21
CA ASN A 231 25.03 -7.60 -24.48
C ASN A 231 23.94 -6.67 -24.99
N GLN A 232 23.72 -6.63 -26.31
CA GLN A 232 22.65 -5.86 -26.92
C GLN A 232 21.28 -6.33 -26.49
N ILE A 233 21.05 -7.66 -26.40
CA ILE A 233 19.79 -8.22 -25.89
C ILE A 233 19.57 -7.80 -24.46
N ILE A 234 20.54 -8.00 -23.55
CA ILE A 234 20.41 -7.65 -22.14
C ILE A 234 20.23 -6.15 -21.96
N THR A 235 21.00 -5.33 -22.66
CA THR A 235 20.91 -3.86 -22.58
C THR A 235 19.55 -3.38 -23.10
N GLY A 236 19.07 -3.91 -24.21
CA GLY A 236 17.77 -3.56 -24.78
C GLY A 236 16.61 -3.92 -23.86
N LEU A 237 16.58 -5.16 -23.35
CA LEU A 237 15.56 -5.60 -22.40
C LEU A 237 15.62 -4.78 -21.11
N ARG A 238 16.83 -4.51 -20.57
CA ARG A 238 17.00 -3.68 -19.38
C ARG A 238 16.45 -2.27 -19.59
N THR A 239 16.85 -1.59 -20.66
CA THR A 239 16.43 -0.22 -20.96
C THR A 239 14.90 -0.11 -20.99
N ARG A 240 14.23 -1.02 -21.68
CA ARG A 240 12.77 -1.04 -21.79
C ARG A 240 12.06 -1.49 -20.50
N THR A 241 12.73 -2.30 -19.68
CA THR A 241 12.21 -2.63 -18.35
C THR A 241 12.28 -1.44 -17.41
N LEU A 242 13.38 -0.66 -17.44
CA LEU A 242 13.56 0.55 -16.64
C LEU A 242 12.55 1.63 -17.01
N SER A 243 12.21 1.79 -18.30
CA SER A 243 11.17 2.72 -18.77
C SER A 243 9.74 2.24 -18.46
N GLY A 244 9.58 0.96 -18.07
CA GLY A 244 8.28 0.35 -17.81
C GLY A 244 7.50 -0.07 -19.06
N GLU A 245 8.13 -0.05 -20.24
CA GLU A 245 7.52 -0.45 -21.51
C GLU A 245 7.30 -1.95 -21.62
N ILE A 246 8.19 -2.74 -21.03
CA ILE A 246 8.09 -4.19 -21.00
C ILE A 246 8.20 -4.72 -19.57
N VAL A 247 7.77 -5.96 -19.41
CA VAL A 247 7.95 -6.74 -18.18
C VAL A 247 8.60 -8.06 -18.54
N PRO A 248 9.88 -8.30 -18.23
CA PRO A 248 10.49 -9.60 -18.39
C PRO A 248 9.74 -10.67 -17.59
N VAL A 249 9.50 -11.84 -18.19
CA VAL A 249 8.78 -12.94 -17.55
C VAL A 249 9.66 -14.17 -17.48
N ILE A 250 9.78 -14.69 -16.27
CA ILE A 250 10.51 -15.92 -15.96
C ILE A 250 9.61 -16.91 -15.22
N CYS A 251 10.03 -18.15 -15.06
CA CYS A 251 9.24 -19.16 -14.40
C CYS A 251 10.06 -20.04 -13.44
N GLY A 252 9.35 -20.73 -12.55
CA GLY A 252 9.96 -21.65 -11.60
C GLY A 252 8.95 -22.37 -10.69
N ALA A 253 9.50 -23.12 -9.76
CA ALA A 253 8.75 -23.80 -8.70
C ALA A 253 9.50 -23.63 -7.39
N ALA A 254 9.22 -22.55 -6.66
CA ALA A 254 9.92 -22.20 -5.43
C ALA A 254 9.88 -23.34 -4.40
N PHE A 255 8.73 -24.00 -4.23
CA PHE A 255 8.58 -25.14 -3.34
C PHE A 255 9.50 -26.33 -3.72
N LYS A 256 9.73 -26.53 -5.00
CA LYS A 256 10.63 -27.56 -5.55
C LYS A 256 12.07 -27.04 -5.74
N ASN A 257 12.40 -25.84 -5.22
CA ASN A 257 13.74 -25.25 -5.27
C ASN A 257 14.27 -25.00 -6.70
N LYS A 258 13.40 -24.71 -7.67
CA LYS A 258 13.76 -24.54 -9.08
C LYS A 258 13.46 -23.11 -9.55
N GLY A 259 14.42 -22.46 -10.22
CA GLY A 259 14.27 -21.16 -10.87
C GLY A 259 14.60 -19.94 -10.00
N ILE A 260 14.94 -20.09 -8.73
CA ILE A 260 15.16 -18.95 -7.80
C ILE A 260 16.51 -18.27 -8.07
N GLN A 261 17.58 -19.02 -8.29
CA GLN A 261 18.89 -18.45 -8.61
C GLN A 261 18.85 -17.70 -9.94
N ALA A 262 18.19 -18.27 -10.97
CA ALA A 262 17.96 -17.60 -12.24
C ALA A 262 17.09 -16.33 -12.10
N MET A 263 16.15 -16.30 -11.13
CA MET A 263 15.40 -15.09 -10.80
C MET A 263 16.32 -14.02 -10.21
N LEU A 264 17.26 -14.38 -9.33
CA LEU A 264 18.22 -13.42 -8.77
C LEU A 264 19.16 -12.84 -9.84
N ASP A 265 19.58 -13.66 -10.83
CA ASP A 265 20.34 -13.18 -11.98
C ASP A 265 19.52 -12.19 -12.81
N ALA A 266 18.26 -12.52 -13.09
CA ALA A 266 17.34 -11.64 -13.82
C ALA A 266 17.07 -10.32 -13.06
N VAL A 267 17.07 -10.31 -11.72
CA VAL A 267 16.99 -9.09 -10.91
C VAL A 267 18.19 -8.19 -11.20
N ILE A 268 19.40 -8.73 -11.24
CA ILE A 268 20.62 -7.95 -11.54
C ILE A 268 20.62 -7.48 -12.99
N GLU A 269 20.24 -8.35 -13.94
CA GLU A 269 20.28 -8.04 -15.38
C GLU A 269 19.25 -6.99 -15.79
N PHE A 270 18.02 -7.05 -15.27
CA PHE A 270 16.90 -6.26 -15.83
C PHE A 270 16.36 -5.18 -14.90
N LEU A 271 16.54 -5.30 -13.58
CA LEU A 271 15.94 -4.33 -12.66
C LEU A 271 16.93 -3.22 -12.28
N PRO A 272 16.42 -2.01 -11.94
CA PRO A 272 17.27 -0.88 -11.63
C PRO A 272 17.97 -1.02 -10.27
N SER A 273 19.18 -0.50 -10.21
CA SER A 273 19.84 -0.10 -8.98
C SER A 273 19.42 1.33 -8.57
N PRO A 274 19.75 1.79 -7.36
CA PRO A 274 19.56 3.19 -6.98
C PRO A 274 20.21 4.20 -7.92
N LEU A 275 21.29 3.83 -8.60
CA LEU A 275 22.01 4.68 -9.57
C LEU A 275 21.26 4.86 -10.89
N ASP A 276 20.41 3.91 -11.27
CA ASP A 276 19.59 3.98 -12.48
C ASP A 276 18.34 4.86 -12.28
N LYS A 277 18.01 5.18 -11.03
CA LYS A 277 16.84 6.02 -10.71
C LYS A 277 17.17 7.50 -10.90
N PRO A 278 16.18 8.32 -11.34
CA PRO A 278 16.35 9.76 -11.37
C PRO A 278 16.58 10.28 -9.94
N ALA A 279 17.25 11.45 -9.84
CA ALA A 279 17.43 12.12 -8.58
C ALA A 279 16.07 12.35 -7.90
N ILE A 280 15.98 12.04 -6.60
CA ILE A 280 14.73 12.28 -5.87
C ILE A 280 14.50 13.78 -5.73
N THR A 281 13.25 14.20 -5.92
CA THR A 281 12.83 15.60 -5.78
C THR A 281 12.25 15.86 -4.40
N GLY A 282 12.36 17.08 -3.93
CA GLY A 282 11.77 17.51 -2.66
C GLY A 282 11.68 19.03 -2.61
N ILE A 283 11.16 19.55 -1.51
CA ILE A 283 11.03 20.98 -1.25
C ILE A 283 12.15 21.42 -0.31
N LEU A 284 12.90 22.44 -0.69
CA LEU A 284 13.93 23.07 0.12
C LEU A 284 13.31 24.01 1.17
N GLU A 285 14.12 24.49 2.11
CA GLU A 285 13.68 25.37 3.19
C GLU A 285 13.08 26.72 2.69
N ASP A 286 13.54 27.18 1.53
CA ASP A 286 13.03 28.40 0.88
C ASP A 286 11.75 28.19 0.05
N GLY A 287 11.21 26.97 0.03
CA GLY A 287 10.02 26.57 -0.74
C GLY A 287 10.30 26.22 -2.20
N SER A 288 11.54 26.32 -2.66
CA SER A 288 11.91 25.91 -4.02
C SER A 288 12.06 24.38 -4.13
N GLN A 289 11.97 23.87 -5.35
CA GLN A 289 12.26 22.45 -5.62
C GLN A 289 13.77 22.20 -5.60
N GLY A 290 14.16 21.14 -4.91
CA GLY A 290 15.51 20.62 -4.87
C GLY A 290 15.57 19.14 -5.28
N THR A 291 16.76 18.68 -5.62
CA THR A 291 17.01 17.28 -5.99
C THR A 291 18.15 16.69 -5.17
N ARG A 292 18.14 15.37 -5.00
CA ARG A 292 19.23 14.59 -4.41
C ARG A 292 19.49 13.37 -5.27
N ARG A 293 20.76 13.15 -5.62
CA ARG A 293 21.18 11.95 -6.34
C ARG A 293 21.54 10.84 -5.34
N ALA A 294 21.47 9.59 -5.80
CA ALA A 294 21.91 8.44 -5.01
C ALA A 294 23.47 8.39 -4.99
N ASP A 295 24.07 9.29 -4.22
CA ASP A 295 25.52 9.48 -4.09
C ASP A 295 25.88 9.70 -2.63
N ASP A 296 26.92 9.01 -2.15
CA ASP A 296 27.41 9.11 -0.77
C ASP A 296 28.01 10.49 -0.45
N SER A 297 28.47 11.24 -1.46
CA SER A 297 29.02 12.59 -1.32
C SER A 297 27.96 13.68 -1.19
N GLU A 298 26.71 13.38 -1.52
CA GLU A 298 25.58 14.30 -1.40
C GLU A 298 25.17 14.51 0.06
N ASN A 299 24.39 15.56 0.31
CA ASN A 299 23.81 15.79 1.63
C ASN A 299 22.80 14.70 1.98
N PHE A 300 22.83 14.27 3.24
CA PHE A 300 21.97 13.19 3.70
C PHE A 300 20.47 13.49 3.54
N SER A 301 19.76 12.57 2.93
CA SER A 301 18.31 12.56 2.91
C SER A 301 17.79 11.11 2.94
N ALA A 302 16.75 10.88 3.72
CA ALA A 302 16.09 9.58 3.87
C ALA A 302 14.59 9.74 4.14
N LEU A 303 13.83 8.70 3.89
CA LEU A 303 12.41 8.61 4.18
C LEU A 303 12.14 7.50 5.18
N ALA A 304 11.50 7.84 6.30
CA ALA A 304 10.99 6.86 7.25
C ALA A 304 9.70 6.25 6.70
N PHE A 305 9.72 4.97 6.35
CA PHE A 305 8.58 4.33 5.68
C PHE A 305 7.82 3.32 6.53
N LYS A 306 8.41 2.87 7.64
CA LYS A 306 7.77 1.94 8.56
C LYS A 306 8.28 2.16 9.99
N ILE A 307 7.36 2.07 10.95
CA ILE A 307 7.69 2.00 12.37
C ILE A 307 7.25 0.63 12.88
N ALA A 308 8.07 0.00 13.69
CA ALA A 308 7.75 -1.23 14.38
C ALA A 308 8.12 -1.10 15.86
N ASN A 309 7.37 -1.74 16.73
CA ASN A 309 7.63 -1.77 18.15
C ASN A 309 8.28 -3.11 18.54
N ASP A 310 9.55 -3.07 18.93
CA ASP A 310 10.28 -4.24 19.35
C ASP A 310 10.28 -4.34 20.89
N PRO A 311 9.97 -5.51 21.48
CA PRO A 311 9.90 -5.66 22.94
C PRO A 311 11.22 -5.35 23.67
N TYR A 312 12.36 -5.48 23.00
CA TYR A 312 13.69 -5.36 23.62
C TYR A 312 14.36 -4.01 23.37
N VAL A 313 14.19 -3.43 22.18
CA VAL A 313 14.86 -2.18 21.81
C VAL A 313 13.90 -0.99 21.67
N GLY A 314 12.60 -1.22 21.81
CA GLY A 314 11.58 -0.20 21.67
C GLY A 314 11.24 0.12 20.21
N ASN A 315 11.02 1.38 19.90
CA ASN A 315 10.63 1.78 18.55
C ASN A 315 11.80 1.62 17.57
N LEU A 316 11.55 0.86 16.51
CA LEU A 316 12.38 0.73 15.34
C LEU A 316 11.79 1.58 14.21
N THR A 317 12.58 2.50 13.67
CA THR A 317 12.20 3.31 12.51
C THR A 317 12.93 2.80 11.29
N PHE A 318 12.22 2.15 10.37
CA PHE A 318 12.77 1.73 9.09
C PHE A 318 12.82 2.92 8.14
N PHE A 319 13.94 3.11 7.49
CA PHE A 319 14.15 4.22 6.57
C PHE A 319 14.96 3.79 5.35
N ARG A 320 14.66 4.45 4.21
CA ARG A 320 15.43 4.36 2.97
C ARG A 320 16.31 5.59 2.84
N VAL A 321 17.60 5.38 2.67
CA VAL A 321 18.56 6.46 2.34
C VAL A 321 18.49 6.74 0.85
N TYR A 322 18.23 7.99 0.47
CA TYR A 322 18.25 8.43 -0.92
C TYR A 322 19.55 9.10 -1.32
N SER A 323 20.21 9.79 -0.38
CA SER A 323 21.49 10.46 -0.63
C SER A 323 22.33 10.54 0.64
N GLY A 324 23.64 10.64 0.48
CA GLY A 324 24.59 10.80 1.56
C GLY A 324 24.80 9.55 2.41
N VAL A 325 25.50 9.74 3.53
CA VAL A 325 25.86 8.68 4.50
C VAL A 325 25.36 9.09 5.87
N LEU A 326 24.77 8.17 6.60
CA LEU A 326 24.36 8.33 7.99
C LEU A 326 25.15 7.38 8.90
N ARG A 327 25.69 7.90 9.99
CA ARG A 327 26.44 7.14 10.99
C ARG A 327 25.71 7.04 12.31
N SER A 328 25.96 5.98 13.02
CA SER A 328 25.49 5.83 14.40
C SER A 328 26.00 7.00 15.26
N GLY A 329 25.11 7.63 16.01
CA GLY A 329 25.38 8.80 16.83
C GLY A 329 25.17 10.15 16.14
N ASP A 330 24.95 10.19 14.82
CA ASP A 330 24.66 11.41 14.08
C ASP A 330 23.34 12.05 14.51
N THR A 331 23.26 13.36 14.27
CA THR A 331 22.01 14.12 14.49
C THR A 331 21.42 14.50 13.14
N ILE A 332 20.18 14.12 12.96
CA ILE A 332 19.38 14.44 11.78
C ILE A 332 18.32 15.50 12.10
N TYR A 333 17.70 16.05 11.08
CA TYR A 333 16.61 17.00 11.17
C TYR A 333 15.33 16.43 10.52
N ASN A 334 14.23 16.54 11.22
CA ASN A 334 12.90 16.22 10.69
C ASN A 334 12.22 17.54 10.26
N PRO A 335 12.15 17.84 8.96
CA PRO A 335 11.61 19.11 8.47
C PRO A 335 10.10 19.25 8.66
N LEU A 336 9.35 18.14 8.73
CA LEU A 336 7.90 18.16 8.93
C LEU A 336 7.50 18.50 10.36
N LYS A 337 8.36 18.17 11.33
CA LYS A 337 8.14 18.41 12.78
C LYS A 337 9.03 19.51 13.35
N PHE A 338 9.92 20.07 12.53
CA PHE A 338 10.88 21.10 12.94
C PHE A 338 11.74 20.68 14.15
N GLN A 339 12.14 19.39 14.19
CA GLN A 339 12.87 18.83 15.32
C GLN A 339 14.15 18.13 14.91
N LYS A 340 15.15 18.22 15.82
CA LYS A 340 16.39 17.46 15.70
C LYS A 340 16.23 16.13 16.45
N GLU A 341 16.67 15.06 15.80
CA GLU A 341 16.66 13.71 16.37
C GLU A 341 18.09 13.14 16.33
N ARG A 342 18.47 12.45 17.38
CA ARG A 342 19.77 11.76 17.42
C ARG A 342 19.57 10.29 17.10
N ILE A 343 20.33 9.78 16.14
CA ILE A 343 20.41 8.36 15.83
C ILE A 343 21.14 7.64 16.97
N GLY A 344 20.48 6.73 17.62
CA GLY A 344 21.11 5.89 18.65
C GLY A 344 21.98 4.81 17.99
N ARG A 345 21.34 3.75 17.55
CA ARG A 345 21.98 2.64 16.82
C ARG A 345 21.32 2.48 15.46
N ILE A 346 22.10 2.01 14.49
CA ILE A 346 21.61 1.64 13.17
C ILE A 346 21.67 0.11 13.08
N LEU A 347 20.57 -0.47 12.62
CA LEU A 347 20.41 -1.92 12.53
C LEU A 347 20.17 -2.33 11.08
N GLN A 348 20.88 -3.31 10.60
CA GLN A 348 20.52 -4.08 9.42
C GLN A 348 19.56 -5.18 9.86
N MET A 349 18.44 -5.28 9.17
CA MET A 349 17.40 -6.24 9.53
C MET A 349 17.43 -7.46 8.62
N HIS A 350 17.19 -8.61 9.23
CA HIS A 350 16.95 -9.88 8.55
C HIS A 350 15.67 -10.48 9.14
N ALA A 351 14.52 -10.00 8.64
CA ALA A 351 13.21 -10.24 9.24
C ALA A 351 13.18 -9.84 10.72
N ASN A 352 13.15 -10.80 11.65
CA ASN A 352 13.17 -10.55 13.10
C ASN A 352 14.58 -10.50 13.72
N SER A 353 15.60 -10.95 12.98
CA SER A 353 17.00 -10.85 13.42
C SER A 353 17.59 -9.49 13.06
N ARG A 354 18.53 -9.03 13.85
CA ARG A 354 19.12 -7.70 13.70
C ARG A 354 20.63 -7.74 13.91
N GLU A 355 21.34 -6.99 13.09
CA GLU A 355 22.78 -6.78 13.19
C GLU A 355 23.06 -5.27 13.33
N GLU A 356 23.90 -4.89 14.29
CA GLU A 356 24.27 -3.49 14.46
C GLU A 356 25.34 -3.09 13.45
N ILE A 357 25.07 -2.04 12.68
CA ILE A 357 25.98 -1.48 11.68
C ILE A 357 26.40 -0.06 12.05
N LYS A 358 27.57 0.36 11.59
CA LYS A 358 28.12 1.67 11.95
C LYS A 358 27.63 2.79 11.06
N GLU A 359 27.37 2.49 9.80
CA GLU A 359 26.90 3.47 8.78
C GLU A 359 25.98 2.81 7.76
N VAL A 360 25.16 3.65 7.13
CA VAL A 360 24.32 3.33 5.97
C VAL A 360 24.55 4.37 4.88
N ARG A 361 24.42 3.97 3.63
CA ARG A 361 24.78 4.73 2.44
C ARG A 361 23.57 4.96 1.53
N ALA A 362 23.74 5.81 0.53
CA ALA A 362 22.74 6.07 -0.49
C ALA A 362 22.26 4.75 -1.14
N GLY A 363 20.94 4.54 -1.18
CA GLY A 363 20.31 3.32 -1.69
C GLY A 363 20.02 2.26 -0.62
N ASP A 364 20.59 2.35 0.57
CA ASP A 364 20.38 1.37 1.65
C ASP A 364 19.02 1.51 2.33
N ILE A 365 18.56 0.38 2.86
CA ILE A 365 17.43 0.29 3.79
C ILE A 365 17.96 -0.22 5.13
N ALA A 366 17.64 0.50 6.21
CA ALA A 366 18.04 0.12 7.56
C ALA A 366 16.97 0.52 8.58
N ALA A 367 17.15 0.11 9.83
CA ALA A 367 16.32 0.54 10.93
C ALA A 367 17.15 1.34 11.95
N ALA A 368 16.57 2.44 12.46
CA ALA A 368 17.18 3.24 13.53
C ALA A 368 16.47 3.00 14.86
N VAL A 369 17.26 2.93 15.93
CA VAL A 369 16.78 2.89 17.32
C VAL A 369 16.94 4.26 17.95
N GLY A 370 15.95 4.68 18.72
CA GLY A 370 16.06 5.88 19.56
C GLY A 370 15.39 7.13 18.99
N LEU A 371 14.80 7.06 17.79
CA LEU A 371 13.98 8.14 17.23
C LEU A 371 12.63 8.17 17.97
N LYS A 372 12.32 9.30 18.63
CA LYS A 372 11.13 9.39 19.51
C LYS A 372 9.93 9.98 18.80
N ASN A 373 10.16 10.98 17.95
CA ASN A 373 9.10 11.79 17.36
C ASN A 373 8.95 11.57 15.85
N VAL A 374 9.64 10.59 15.28
CA VAL A 374 9.50 10.22 13.87
C VAL A 374 8.26 9.36 13.69
N THR A 375 7.50 9.65 12.63
CA THR A 375 6.34 8.86 12.17
C THR A 375 6.55 8.37 10.75
N THR A 376 5.77 7.38 10.34
CA THR A 376 5.81 6.88 8.96
C THR A 376 5.49 8.01 7.97
N GLY A 377 6.31 8.16 6.94
CA GLY A 377 6.23 9.24 5.96
C GLY A 377 7.10 10.47 6.28
N ASP A 378 7.76 10.51 7.45
CA ASP A 378 8.64 11.63 7.79
C ASP A 378 9.94 11.59 7.00
N THR A 379 10.39 12.77 6.56
CA THR A 379 11.71 12.96 5.97
C THR A 379 12.77 13.10 7.06
N LEU A 380 13.89 12.45 6.87
CA LEU A 380 15.09 12.58 7.69
C LEU A 380 16.16 13.27 6.83
N SER A 381 16.58 14.49 7.21
CA SER A 381 17.45 15.33 6.39
C SER A 381 18.70 15.75 7.14
N ASP A 382 19.71 16.19 6.39
CA ASP A 382 20.84 16.94 6.93
C ASP A 382 20.37 18.25 7.56
N GLN A 383 21.04 18.71 8.62
CA GLN A 383 20.64 19.89 9.37
C GLN A 383 20.92 21.21 8.66
N LYS A 384 21.90 21.22 7.74
CA LYS A 384 22.36 22.45 7.06
C LYS A 384 21.75 22.60 5.67
N ASN A 385 21.39 21.47 5.06
CA ASN A 385 20.86 21.41 3.69
C ASN A 385 19.53 20.66 3.71
N ILE A 386 18.54 21.29 4.33
CA ILE A 386 17.23 20.70 4.57
C ILE A 386 16.51 20.48 3.24
N ILE A 387 15.96 19.28 3.08
CA ILE A 387 15.02 18.93 2.03
C ILE A 387 13.84 18.17 2.64
N THR A 388 12.63 18.45 2.19
CA THR A 388 11.43 17.70 2.54
C THR A 388 11.04 16.88 1.32
N LEU A 389 11.11 15.56 1.45
CA LEU A 389 10.67 14.63 0.42
C LEU A 389 9.14 14.55 0.40
N GLU A 390 8.58 14.06 -0.71
CA GLU A 390 7.15 13.89 -0.84
C GLU A 390 6.58 13.00 0.27
N LYS A 391 5.50 13.46 0.88
CA LYS A 391 4.83 12.75 1.98
C LYS A 391 4.04 11.56 1.43
N ILE A 392 4.04 10.46 2.19
CA ILE A 392 3.16 9.32 1.91
C ILE A 392 1.74 9.70 2.33
N GLU A 393 0.79 9.60 1.42
CA GLU A 393 -0.64 9.76 1.73
C GLU A 393 -1.21 8.41 2.16
N PHE A 394 -1.99 8.43 3.22
CA PHE A 394 -2.62 7.23 3.75
C PHE A 394 -4.14 7.32 3.59
N PRO A 395 -4.81 6.23 3.18
CA PRO A 395 -6.26 6.21 3.09
C PRO A 395 -6.90 6.33 4.46
N ASP A 396 -8.08 6.96 4.51
CA ASP A 396 -8.88 7.00 5.71
C ASP A 396 -9.51 5.63 6.01
N PRO A 397 -9.61 5.26 7.29
CA PRO A 397 -10.26 4.02 7.68
C PRO A 397 -11.74 4.02 7.30
N VAL A 398 -12.28 2.83 7.00
CA VAL A 398 -13.65 2.65 6.50
C VAL A 398 -14.57 1.91 7.47
N ILE A 399 -14.01 1.25 8.48
CA ILE A 399 -14.74 0.49 9.49
C ILE A 399 -14.26 0.87 10.89
N SER A 400 -15.16 0.83 11.86
CA SER A 400 -14.87 1.13 13.27
C SER A 400 -15.52 0.10 14.20
N VAL A 401 -14.86 -0.20 15.31
CA VAL A 401 -15.41 -1.02 16.39
C VAL A 401 -15.15 -0.35 17.73
N ALA A 402 -16.06 -0.52 18.67
CA ALA A 402 -15.86 -0.09 20.06
C ALA A 402 -15.08 -1.17 20.83
N LEU A 403 -14.12 -0.74 21.63
CA LEU A 403 -13.38 -1.58 22.57
C LEU A 403 -13.73 -1.21 24.01
N GLU A 404 -14.09 -2.22 24.80
CA GLU A 404 -14.35 -2.06 26.22
C GLU A 404 -13.34 -2.91 27.01
N PRO A 405 -12.50 -2.30 27.85
CA PRO A 405 -11.56 -3.06 28.69
C PRO A 405 -12.34 -3.87 29.72
N LYS A 406 -11.88 -5.10 30.04
CA LYS A 406 -12.52 -5.98 31.02
C LYS A 406 -12.23 -5.54 32.47
N SER A 407 -11.17 -4.77 32.69
CA SER A 407 -10.75 -4.29 34.02
C SER A 407 -10.08 -2.91 33.92
N ALA A 408 -9.94 -2.21 35.03
CA ALA A 408 -9.21 -0.94 35.12
C ALA A 408 -7.71 -1.10 34.78
N GLU A 409 -7.13 -2.27 35.05
CA GLU A 409 -5.74 -2.59 34.66
C GLU A 409 -5.64 -2.74 33.14
N ASP A 410 -6.63 -3.40 32.51
CA ASP A 410 -6.70 -3.54 31.05
C ASP A 410 -6.87 -2.19 30.36
N GLU A 411 -7.61 -1.24 30.94
CA GLU A 411 -7.79 0.11 30.38
C GLU A 411 -6.45 0.85 30.22
N SER A 412 -5.61 0.83 31.24
CA SER A 412 -4.28 1.44 31.19
C SER A 412 -3.37 0.78 30.14
N LYS A 413 -3.37 -0.55 30.10
CA LYS A 413 -2.60 -1.33 29.12
C LYS A 413 -3.13 -1.11 27.69
N MET A 414 -4.45 -1.05 27.53
CA MET A 414 -5.14 -0.80 26.26
C MET A 414 -4.74 0.55 25.68
N SER A 415 -4.78 1.61 26.47
CA SER A 415 -4.37 2.95 26.02
C SER A 415 -2.93 2.97 25.52
N ILE A 416 -2.00 2.36 26.25
CA ILE A 416 -0.58 2.28 25.84
C ILE A 416 -0.42 1.42 24.59
N GLY A 417 -1.08 0.27 24.53
CA GLY A 417 -1.03 -0.63 23.38
C GLY A 417 -1.58 0.02 22.11
N LEU A 418 -2.75 0.64 22.19
CA LEU A 418 -3.38 1.33 21.06
C LEU A 418 -2.54 2.49 20.54
N GLN A 419 -1.91 3.28 21.41
CA GLN A 419 -1.01 4.36 21.00
C GLN A 419 0.22 3.84 20.26
N LYS A 420 0.77 2.69 20.68
CA LYS A 420 1.91 2.07 19.98
C LYS A 420 1.49 1.53 18.61
N LEU A 421 0.35 0.82 18.54
CA LEU A 421 -0.17 0.28 17.28
C LEU A 421 -0.55 1.38 16.29
N ALA A 422 -1.12 2.49 16.76
CA ALA A 422 -1.43 3.66 15.91
C ALA A 422 -0.17 4.37 15.38
N LYS A 423 0.97 4.26 16.07
CA LYS A 423 2.26 4.75 15.53
C LYS A 423 2.83 3.84 14.45
N GLU A 424 2.59 2.53 14.55
CA GLU A 424 3.04 1.55 13.55
C GLU A 424 2.23 1.64 12.26
N ASP A 425 0.92 1.80 12.39
CA ASP A 425 -0.01 1.81 11.27
C ASP A 425 -0.79 3.13 11.17
N PRO A 426 -0.45 4.01 10.22
CA PRO A 426 -1.14 5.28 10.01
C PRO A 426 -2.60 5.16 9.55
N SER A 427 -3.03 4.00 9.00
CA SER A 427 -4.43 3.75 8.62
C SER A 427 -5.30 3.31 9.81
N PHE A 428 -4.66 2.98 10.93
CA PHE A 428 -5.32 2.66 12.18
C PHE A 428 -5.50 3.92 13.02
N LYS A 429 -6.75 4.24 13.35
CA LYS A 429 -7.09 5.42 14.17
C LYS A 429 -7.76 5.00 15.47
N VAL A 430 -7.48 5.75 16.52
CA VAL A 430 -8.07 5.56 17.85
C VAL A 430 -8.70 6.88 18.27
N ALA A 431 -9.95 6.82 18.68
CA ALA A 431 -10.70 7.96 19.21
C ALA A 431 -11.47 7.53 20.47
N THR A 432 -11.75 8.47 21.35
CA THR A 432 -12.69 8.26 22.44
C THR A 432 -13.99 8.96 22.08
N ASP A 433 -15.09 8.26 22.13
CA ASP A 433 -16.43 8.82 21.96
C ASP A 433 -16.76 9.69 23.18
N GLU A 434 -16.99 10.96 22.97
CA GLU A 434 -17.23 11.94 24.06
C GLU A 434 -18.56 11.70 24.78
N GLU A 435 -19.57 11.12 24.13
CA GLU A 435 -20.88 10.86 24.70
C GLU A 435 -20.91 9.54 25.48
N SER A 436 -20.37 8.47 24.93
CA SER A 436 -20.39 7.13 25.56
C SER A 436 -19.16 6.84 26.41
N GLY A 437 -18.06 7.60 26.24
CA GLY A 437 -16.76 7.32 26.84
C GLY A 437 -16.06 6.08 26.30
N GLN A 438 -16.60 5.44 25.26
CA GLN A 438 -16.04 4.23 24.67
C GLN A 438 -14.81 4.54 23.83
N THR A 439 -13.84 3.63 23.83
CA THR A 439 -12.70 3.69 22.92
C THR A 439 -13.11 3.08 21.58
N ILE A 440 -13.09 3.91 20.54
CA ILE A 440 -13.38 3.50 19.15
C ILE A 440 -12.07 3.30 18.41
N ILE A 441 -11.90 2.14 17.79
CA ILE A 441 -10.80 1.86 16.87
C ILE A 441 -11.33 1.75 15.43
N SER A 442 -10.59 2.33 14.50
CA SER A 442 -10.97 2.39 13.08
C SER A 442 -9.86 1.85 12.19
N GLY A 443 -10.21 1.13 11.13
CA GLY A 443 -9.26 0.48 10.23
C GLY A 443 -9.82 0.22 8.82
N MET A 444 -9.04 -0.47 7.99
CA MET A 444 -9.32 -0.68 6.57
C MET A 444 -10.28 -1.85 6.29
N GLY A 445 -10.47 -2.76 7.25
CA GLY A 445 -11.35 -3.93 7.10
C GLY A 445 -11.49 -4.71 8.40
N GLU A 446 -12.40 -5.70 8.40
CA GLU A 446 -12.64 -6.57 9.57
C GLU A 446 -11.38 -7.31 9.98
N LEU A 447 -10.68 -7.93 9.03
CA LEU A 447 -9.45 -8.67 9.31
C LEU A 447 -8.36 -7.77 9.89
N HIS A 448 -8.25 -6.54 9.41
CA HIS A 448 -7.31 -5.56 9.95
C HIS A 448 -7.58 -5.29 11.44
N LEU A 449 -8.84 -4.98 11.81
CA LEU A 449 -9.21 -4.72 13.20
C LEU A 449 -9.09 -5.97 14.08
N ASP A 450 -9.44 -7.16 13.57
CA ASP A 450 -9.27 -8.43 14.28
C ASP A 450 -7.80 -8.67 14.65
N ILE A 451 -6.87 -8.41 13.73
CA ILE A 451 -5.44 -8.55 13.97
C ILE A 451 -4.96 -7.56 15.01
N ILE A 452 -5.40 -6.31 14.96
CA ILE A 452 -5.05 -5.28 15.95
C ILE A 452 -5.52 -5.70 17.35
N VAL A 453 -6.75 -6.20 17.47
CA VAL A 453 -7.30 -6.66 18.76
C VAL A 453 -6.56 -7.90 19.28
N ASP A 454 -6.24 -8.83 18.41
CA ASP A 454 -5.46 -10.02 18.78
C ASP A 454 -4.04 -9.63 19.22
N ARG A 455 -3.40 -8.66 18.54
CA ARG A 455 -2.10 -8.09 18.97
C ARG A 455 -2.20 -7.41 20.34
N LEU A 456 -3.28 -6.65 20.61
CA LEU A 456 -3.51 -6.10 21.94
C LEU A 456 -3.55 -7.18 23.02
N SER A 457 -4.23 -8.29 22.73
CA SER A 457 -4.34 -9.40 23.66
C SER A 457 -2.98 -10.12 23.86
N ARG A 458 -2.27 -10.45 22.78
CA ARG A 458 -1.03 -11.24 22.83
C ARG A 458 0.18 -10.43 23.30
N GLU A 459 0.41 -9.25 22.70
CA GLU A 459 1.61 -8.45 22.95
C GLU A 459 1.49 -7.61 24.22
N PHE A 460 0.31 -7.02 24.45
CA PHE A 460 0.08 -6.08 25.58
C PHE A 460 -0.70 -6.71 26.74
N LYS A 461 -1.13 -7.98 26.59
CA LYS A 461 -1.91 -8.70 27.64
C LYS A 461 -3.16 -7.96 28.06
N VAL A 462 -3.91 -7.40 27.10
CA VAL A 462 -5.15 -6.64 27.31
C VAL A 462 -6.34 -7.55 27.14
N GLY A 463 -7.23 -7.63 28.14
CA GLY A 463 -8.56 -8.21 28.02
C GLY A 463 -9.55 -7.13 27.57
N ALA A 464 -10.13 -7.25 26.38
CA ALA A 464 -11.15 -6.33 25.88
C ALA A 464 -12.35 -7.08 25.30
N ASN A 465 -13.53 -6.44 25.37
CA ASN A 465 -14.72 -6.84 24.63
C ASN A 465 -14.81 -6.00 23.37
N ILE A 466 -15.20 -6.61 22.25
CA ILE A 466 -15.34 -5.95 20.96
C ILE A 466 -16.82 -5.69 20.72
N GLY A 467 -17.18 -4.45 20.45
CA GLY A 467 -18.51 -4.05 20.02
C GLY A 467 -18.80 -4.44 18.57
N ARG A 468 -20.05 -4.21 18.14
CA ARG A 468 -20.42 -4.47 16.73
C ARG A 468 -19.72 -3.46 15.81
N PRO A 469 -19.26 -3.89 14.61
CA PRO A 469 -18.68 -3.01 13.63
C PRO A 469 -19.65 -1.88 13.24
N GLN A 470 -19.14 -0.68 13.12
CA GLN A 470 -19.87 0.49 12.62
C GLN A 470 -19.21 1.00 11.36
N VAL A 471 -20.04 1.43 10.41
CA VAL A 471 -19.59 1.99 9.14
C VAL A 471 -19.25 3.46 9.31
N ALA A 472 -18.11 3.88 8.78
CA ALA A 472 -17.72 5.30 8.76
C ALA A 472 -18.48 6.04 7.65
N TYR A 473 -19.69 6.47 7.94
CA TYR A 473 -20.46 7.32 7.03
C TYR A 473 -19.83 8.71 6.91
N ARG A 474 -20.19 9.44 5.84
CA ARG A 474 -19.82 10.83 5.59
C ARG A 474 -21.05 11.63 5.18
N GLU A 475 -20.95 12.94 5.25
CA GLU A 475 -21.97 13.84 4.70
C GLU A 475 -21.35 14.71 3.61
N THR A 476 -22.17 15.17 2.66
CA THR A 476 -21.76 16.19 1.68
C THR A 476 -22.97 17.02 1.25
N ILE A 477 -22.73 18.10 0.51
CA ILE A 477 -23.78 18.97 -0.02
C ILE A 477 -23.92 18.81 -1.54
N ARG A 478 -25.10 19.11 -2.09
CA ARG A 478 -25.40 18.98 -3.51
C ARG A 478 -25.70 20.29 -4.23
N LYS A 479 -25.89 21.38 -3.48
CA LYS A 479 -26.23 22.69 -4.04
C LYS A 479 -25.32 23.77 -3.48
N SER A 480 -25.01 24.75 -4.32
CA SER A 480 -24.33 25.96 -3.88
C SER A 480 -25.30 26.86 -3.14
N VAL A 481 -24.89 27.41 -2.01
CA VAL A 481 -25.69 28.28 -1.15
C VAL A 481 -24.84 29.43 -0.63
N ASN A 482 -25.44 30.62 -0.57
CA ASN A 482 -24.89 31.74 0.19
C ASN A 482 -25.59 31.80 1.56
N GLN A 483 -24.81 31.89 2.62
CA GLN A 483 -25.35 31.92 3.97
C GLN A 483 -24.73 33.06 4.78
N GLU A 484 -25.59 33.79 5.45
CA GLU A 484 -25.25 34.79 6.47
C GLU A 484 -25.41 34.15 7.85
N ALA A 485 -24.49 34.42 8.77
CA ALA A 485 -24.68 34.16 10.20
C ALA A 485 -24.11 35.26 11.04
N LYS A 486 -24.88 35.64 12.05
CA LYS A 486 -24.55 36.70 12.99
C LYS A 486 -24.66 36.17 14.42
N PHE A 487 -23.51 36.11 15.09
CA PHE A 487 -23.46 35.76 16.52
C PHE A 487 -23.33 37.02 17.36
N VAL A 488 -24.35 37.28 18.17
CA VAL A 488 -24.39 38.40 19.10
C VAL A 488 -24.79 37.90 20.49
N ARG A 489 -23.96 38.15 21.48
CA ARG A 489 -24.28 37.83 22.88
C ARG A 489 -23.87 39.00 23.76
N GLN A 490 -24.85 39.54 24.54
CA GLN A 490 -24.61 40.54 25.54
C GLN A 490 -24.95 39.96 26.93
N THR A 491 -23.97 39.89 27.79
CA THR A 491 -24.14 39.40 29.18
C THR A 491 -23.38 40.35 30.08
N GLY A 492 -24.02 41.45 30.49
CA GLY A 492 -23.60 42.29 31.63
C GLY A 492 -22.14 42.78 31.71
N GLY A 493 -21.40 42.77 30.59
CA GLY A 493 -19.99 43.13 30.44
C GLY A 493 -19.61 43.30 28.99
N ARG A 494 -18.35 42.96 28.58
CA ARG A 494 -17.91 42.97 27.18
C ARG A 494 -18.76 42.00 26.35
N GLY A 495 -19.44 42.49 25.31
CA GLY A 495 -20.26 41.71 24.43
C GLY A 495 -19.43 40.78 23.54
N GLN A 496 -20.10 39.91 22.83
CA GLN A 496 -19.49 39.07 21.76
C GLN A 496 -20.20 39.35 20.45
N TYR A 497 -19.45 39.64 19.41
CA TYR A 497 -19.94 39.94 18.06
C TYR A 497 -19.11 39.27 16.99
N GLY A 498 -19.75 38.45 16.14
CA GLY A 498 -19.17 37.86 14.96
C GLY A 498 -20.22 37.81 13.85
N HIS A 499 -19.89 38.31 12.66
CA HIS A 499 -20.81 38.36 11.53
C HIS A 499 -20.11 37.99 10.24
N VAL A 500 -20.57 36.96 9.56
CA VAL A 500 -19.92 36.38 8.38
C VAL A 500 -20.94 36.07 7.28
N TYR A 501 -20.49 36.22 6.05
CA TYR A 501 -21.17 35.73 4.85
C TYR A 501 -20.26 34.70 4.16
N ILE A 502 -20.75 33.50 3.99
CA ILE A 502 -20.05 32.43 3.32
C ILE A 502 -20.82 31.97 2.09
N ARG A 503 -20.07 31.56 1.08
CA ARG A 503 -20.58 30.79 -0.05
C ARG A 503 -20.08 29.37 0.08
N MET A 504 -20.97 28.41 0.01
CA MET A 504 -20.67 26.99 0.04
C MET A 504 -20.99 26.38 -1.31
N GLU A 505 -20.06 25.57 -1.82
CA GLU A 505 -20.17 24.92 -3.13
C GLU A 505 -19.76 23.45 -2.98
N PRO A 506 -20.48 22.50 -3.62
CA PRO A 506 -20.06 21.11 -3.63
C PRO A 506 -18.78 20.97 -4.49
N GLN A 507 -17.89 20.09 -4.05
CA GLN A 507 -16.70 19.68 -4.82
C GLN A 507 -16.89 18.27 -5.38
N LYS A 508 -15.97 17.83 -6.23
CA LYS A 508 -15.97 16.46 -6.73
C LYS A 508 -15.59 15.49 -5.61
N PRO A 509 -16.08 14.23 -5.66
CA PRO A 509 -15.71 13.21 -4.70
C PRO A 509 -14.19 13.09 -4.56
N GLY A 510 -13.70 13.17 -3.31
CA GLY A 510 -12.29 13.05 -2.98
C GLY A 510 -11.48 14.35 -3.04
N GLU A 511 -12.06 15.49 -3.42
CA GLU A 511 -11.36 16.79 -3.41
C GLU A 511 -11.26 17.40 -1.99
N GLY A 512 -12.00 16.88 -1.04
CA GLY A 512 -11.91 17.26 0.36
C GLY A 512 -12.47 18.63 0.68
N TYR A 513 -11.79 19.38 1.55
CA TYR A 513 -12.20 20.70 2.01
C TYR A 513 -11.30 21.80 1.49
N GLU A 514 -11.89 22.83 0.89
CA GLU A 514 -11.19 24.04 0.43
C GLU A 514 -11.79 25.27 1.07
N PHE A 515 -10.94 26.11 1.68
CA PHE A 515 -11.34 27.42 2.23
C PHE A 515 -10.74 28.55 1.43
N ILE A 516 -11.58 29.46 0.92
CA ILE A 516 -11.17 30.64 0.17
C ILE A 516 -11.49 31.89 0.98
N ASN A 517 -10.51 32.76 1.09
CA ASN A 517 -10.66 34.09 1.65
C ASN A 517 -10.88 35.11 0.53
N ASP A 518 -12.13 35.52 0.32
CA ASP A 518 -12.55 36.52 -0.66
C ASP A 518 -12.92 37.88 -0.02
N ILE A 519 -12.52 38.12 1.23
CA ILE A 519 -12.82 39.38 1.95
C ILE A 519 -12.17 40.55 1.23
N LYS A 520 -12.98 41.55 0.92
CA LYS A 520 -12.59 42.81 0.29
C LYS A 520 -12.78 43.98 1.24
N GLY A 521 -11.89 44.99 1.13
CA GLY A 521 -12.05 46.22 1.90
C GLY A 521 -11.87 46.13 3.43
N GLY A 522 -11.38 44.99 3.96
CA GLY A 522 -11.16 44.83 5.39
C GLY A 522 -12.44 44.66 6.22
N ALA A 523 -13.54 44.17 5.62
CA ALA A 523 -14.81 43.92 6.28
C ALA A 523 -14.67 43.00 7.52
N ILE A 524 -13.73 42.08 7.50
CA ILE A 524 -13.30 41.28 8.65
C ILE A 524 -11.79 41.42 8.83
N PRO A 525 -11.28 41.77 10.04
CA PRO A 525 -9.86 41.80 10.34
C PRO A 525 -9.19 40.43 10.07
N LYS A 526 -7.96 40.46 9.54
CA LYS A 526 -7.23 39.24 9.14
C LYS A 526 -7.08 38.22 10.26
N GLU A 527 -6.94 38.67 11.49
CA GLU A 527 -6.83 37.86 12.71
C GLU A 527 -8.05 36.96 12.95
N PHE A 528 -9.25 37.38 12.53
CA PHE A 528 -10.48 36.61 12.73
C PHE A 528 -10.81 35.63 11.60
N ILE A 529 -10.18 35.75 10.41
CA ILE A 529 -10.42 34.87 9.28
C ILE A 529 -10.04 33.41 9.60
N SER A 530 -8.91 33.23 10.30
CA SER A 530 -8.48 31.90 10.75
C SER A 530 -9.48 31.29 11.77
N ALA A 531 -10.08 32.12 12.62
CA ALA A 531 -11.08 31.67 13.59
C ALA A 531 -12.38 31.22 12.89
N VAL A 532 -12.82 31.93 11.84
CA VAL A 532 -13.97 31.50 11.02
C VAL A 532 -13.71 30.13 10.41
N ASN A 533 -12.53 29.94 9.78
CA ASN A 533 -12.17 28.66 9.18
C ASN A 533 -12.14 27.52 10.19
N LYS A 534 -11.57 27.74 11.38
CA LYS A 534 -11.60 26.75 12.48
C LYS A 534 -13.02 26.38 12.89
N GLY A 535 -13.93 27.37 13.03
CA GLY A 535 -15.31 27.12 13.36
C GLY A 535 -16.06 26.30 12.30
N ILE A 536 -15.77 26.54 11.03
CA ILE A 536 -16.30 25.75 9.91
C ILE A 536 -15.80 24.30 9.99
N GLN A 537 -14.50 24.09 10.17
CA GLN A 537 -13.90 22.75 10.25
C GLN A 537 -14.43 21.94 11.43
N GLU A 538 -14.65 22.56 12.59
CA GLU A 538 -15.25 21.92 13.75
C GLU A 538 -16.71 21.49 13.46
N GLN A 539 -17.49 22.34 12.80
CA GLN A 539 -18.85 21.98 12.42
C GLN A 539 -18.86 20.88 11.35
N MET A 540 -17.91 20.90 10.43
CA MET A 540 -17.75 19.82 9.44
C MET A 540 -17.48 18.47 10.11
N THR A 541 -16.65 18.45 11.15
CA THR A 541 -16.35 17.21 11.89
C THR A 541 -17.60 16.67 12.61
N ASN A 542 -18.47 17.54 13.12
CA ASN A 542 -19.69 17.18 13.83
C ASN A 542 -20.89 16.88 12.92
N GLY A 543 -20.73 17.04 11.60
CA GLY A 543 -21.83 16.83 10.64
C GLY A 543 -22.97 17.82 10.74
N VAL A 544 -24.02 17.61 9.95
CA VAL A 544 -25.20 18.48 9.90
C VAL A 544 -26.54 17.74 9.87
N ILE A 545 -26.57 16.46 9.44
CA ILE A 545 -27.80 15.63 9.36
C ILE A 545 -27.78 14.47 10.34
N THR A 546 -26.70 13.73 10.38
CA THR A 546 -26.58 12.46 11.11
C THR A 546 -25.39 12.45 12.08
N GLY A 547 -24.61 13.52 12.12
CA GLY A 547 -23.43 13.64 12.98
C GLY A 547 -22.14 13.08 12.36
N PHE A 548 -22.14 12.68 11.10
CA PHE A 548 -20.94 12.22 10.42
C PHE A 548 -20.20 13.37 9.72
N PRO A 549 -18.86 13.30 9.61
CA PRO A 549 -18.06 14.37 9.04
C PRO A 549 -18.51 14.76 7.62
N VAL A 550 -18.59 16.08 7.37
CA VAL A 550 -18.89 16.63 6.04
C VAL A 550 -17.61 16.67 5.21
N VAL A 551 -17.66 16.20 3.95
CA VAL A 551 -16.53 16.16 3.01
C VAL A 551 -16.89 16.79 1.66
N ASP A 552 -15.89 17.07 0.84
CA ASP A 552 -16.02 17.55 -0.54
C ASP A 552 -16.82 18.85 -0.64
N VAL A 553 -16.41 19.84 0.17
CA VAL A 553 -17.06 21.15 0.22
C VAL A 553 -16.03 22.28 0.12
N LYS A 554 -16.32 23.22 -0.75
CA LYS A 554 -15.59 24.47 -0.88
C LYS A 554 -16.36 25.58 -0.19
N VAL A 555 -15.66 26.34 0.65
CA VAL A 555 -16.26 27.47 1.40
C VAL A 555 -15.48 28.74 1.11
N SER A 556 -16.16 29.74 0.56
CA SER A 556 -15.61 31.07 0.33
C SER A 556 -16.19 32.06 1.34
N LEU A 557 -15.32 32.65 2.17
CA LEU A 557 -15.68 33.76 3.07
C LEU A 557 -15.53 35.06 2.28
N TYR A 558 -16.68 35.71 1.92
CA TYR A 558 -16.65 36.84 1.01
C TYR A 558 -17.05 38.17 1.61
N ASP A 559 -17.79 38.18 2.73
CA ASP A 559 -18.20 39.41 3.42
C ASP A 559 -18.43 39.17 4.92
N GLY A 560 -18.62 40.24 5.65
CA GLY A 560 -18.93 40.23 7.08
C GLY A 560 -18.89 41.61 7.71
N SER A 561 -19.00 41.65 9.02
CA SER A 561 -18.76 42.89 9.78
C SER A 561 -18.20 42.57 11.16
N PHE A 562 -17.49 43.52 11.73
CA PHE A 562 -16.94 43.41 13.07
C PHE A 562 -17.30 44.62 13.93
N HIS A 563 -17.22 44.43 15.22
CA HIS A 563 -17.41 45.49 16.21
C HIS A 563 -16.09 45.72 16.96
N ALA A 564 -15.62 46.97 17.00
CA ALA A 564 -14.28 47.31 17.50
C ALA A 564 -14.01 46.83 18.94
N VAL A 565 -15.06 46.70 19.79
CA VAL A 565 -14.96 46.31 21.20
C VAL A 565 -15.39 44.88 21.45
N ASP A 566 -16.48 44.41 20.80
CA ASP A 566 -17.15 43.15 21.10
C ASP A 566 -16.73 41.98 20.17
N SER A 567 -15.99 42.27 19.13
CA SER A 567 -15.46 41.20 18.27
C SER A 567 -14.31 40.47 18.94
N SER A 568 -14.31 39.14 18.76
CA SER A 568 -13.29 38.23 19.30
C SER A 568 -13.14 37.00 18.38
N GLU A 569 -12.00 36.30 18.47
CA GLU A 569 -11.78 35.02 17.77
C GLU A 569 -12.88 34.03 18.10
N VAL A 570 -13.31 33.93 19.36
CA VAL A 570 -14.39 33.03 19.80
C VAL A 570 -15.70 33.35 19.12
N ALA A 571 -16.07 34.65 19.02
CA ALA A 571 -17.30 35.07 18.38
C ALA A 571 -17.32 34.76 16.88
N PHE A 572 -16.19 34.95 16.16
CA PHE A 572 -16.06 34.62 14.76
C PHE A 572 -15.98 33.11 14.49
N ARG A 573 -15.38 32.33 15.41
CA ARG A 573 -15.40 30.87 15.37
C ARG A 573 -16.83 30.32 15.46
N VAL A 574 -17.62 30.83 16.42
CA VAL A 574 -19.03 30.46 16.57
C VAL A 574 -19.85 30.89 15.34
N ALA A 575 -19.65 32.14 14.85
CA ALA A 575 -20.34 32.63 13.65
C ALA A 575 -20.02 31.78 12.41
N GLY A 576 -18.77 31.35 12.24
CA GLY A 576 -18.35 30.42 11.17
C GLY A 576 -19.03 29.06 11.26
N SER A 577 -19.08 28.47 12.45
CA SER A 577 -19.78 27.20 12.74
C SER A 577 -21.28 27.32 12.43
N MET A 578 -21.95 28.38 12.90
CA MET A 578 -23.37 28.63 12.65
C MET A 578 -23.64 28.80 11.12
N ALA A 579 -22.84 29.62 10.43
CA ALA A 579 -22.97 29.84 8.99
C ALA A 579 -22.86 28.54 8.22
N PHE A 580 -21.88 27.71 8.55
CA PHE A 580 -21.69 26.42 7.89
C PHE A 580 -22.88 25.48 8.12
N ARG A 581 -23.32 25.33 9.39
CA ARG A 581 -24.44 24.44 9.74
C ARG A 581 -25.73 24.85 9.02
N GLU A 582 -26.11 26.12 9.10
CA GLU A 582 -27.34 26.63 8.48
C GLU A 582 -27.27 26.57 6.94
N GLY A 583 -26.12 26.90 6.36
CA GLY A 583 -25.88 26.84 4.93
C GLY A 583 -25.93 25.39 4.42
N ALA A 584 -25.26 24.47 5.08
CA ALA A 584 -25.25 23.07 4.72
C ALA A 584 -26.64 22.43 4.72
N LEU A 585 -27.48 22.75 5.72
CA LEU A 585 -28.88 22.30 5.76
C LEU A 585 -29.71 22.77 4.55
N LYS A 586 -29.41 23.97 4.03
CA LYS A 586 -30.07 24.53 2.82
C LYS A 586 -29.46 24.01 1.51
N ALA A 587 -28.23 23.50 1.57
CA ALA A 587 -27.47 23.04 0.44
C ALA A 587 -27.81 21.60 -0.04
N ASN A 588 -28.96 21.06 0.38
CA ASN A 588 -29.38 19.68 0.11
C ASN A 588 -28.32 18.66 0.58
N PRO A 589 -28.08 18.56 1.89
CA PRO A 589 -27.09 17.64 2.41
C PRO A 589 -27.51 16.18 2.22
N VAL A 590 -26.57 15.32 1.91
CA VAL A 590 -26.76 13.88 1.69
C VAL A 590 -25.77 13.07 2.53
N LEU A 591 -26.21 11.88 2.96
CA LEU A 591 -25.37 10.90 3.63
C LEU A 591 -24.62 10.08 2.57
N LEU A 592 -23.34 9.85 2.79
CA LEU A 592 -22.49 9.00 1.96
C LEU A 592 -22.15 7.73 2.74
N GLU A 593 -22.27 6.59 2.06
CA GLU A 593 -21.84 5.29 2.55
C GLU A 593 -20.61 4.78 1.78
N PRO A 594 -19.66 4.11 2.43
CA PRO A 594 -18.54 3.49 1.74
C PRO A 594 -19.02 2.29 0.93
N VAL A 595 -18.59 2.22 -0.32
CA VAL A 595 -18.88 1.15 -1.27
C VAL A 595 -17.60 0.38 -1.54
N MET A 596 -17.69 -0.93 -1.45
CA MET A 596 -16.59 -1.86 -1.67
C MET A 596 -16.66 -2.42 -3.09
N SER A 597 -15.53 -2.51 -3.76
CA SER A 597 -15.35 -3.34 -4.95
C SER A 597 -15.16 -4.77 -4.49
N VAL A 598 -16.13 -5.61 -4.78
CA VAL A 598 -16.16 -7.02 -4.36
C VAL A 598 -15.94 -7.89 -5.58
N GLU A 599 -15.00 -8.81 -5.49
CA GLU A 599 -14.82 -9.86 -6.48
C GLU A 599 -14.97 -11.23 -5.82
N VAL A 600 -15.84 -12.06 -6.40
CA VAL A 600 -16.10 -13.41 -5.92
C VAL A 600 -15.69 -14.41 -7.00
N VAL A 601 -14.83 -15.36 -6.62
CA VAL A 601 -14.46 -16.49 -7.47
C VAL A 601 -15.25 -17.71 -6.99
N THR A 602 -16.08 -18.27 -7.86
CA THR A 602 -16.98 -19.38 -7.51
C THR A 602 -17.09 -20.42 -8.63
N PRO A 603 -17.27 -21.70 -8.30
CA PRO A 603 -17.64 -22.67 -9.32
C PRO A 603 -18.97 -22.29 -10.00
N GLU A 604 -19.13 -22.66 -11.26
CA GLU A 604 -20.28 -22.28 -12.10
C GLU A 604 -21.64 -22.66 -11.49
N ASN A 605 -21.72 -23.79 -10.81
CA ASN A 605 -22.95 -24.27 -10.16
C ASN A 605 -23.43 -23.39 -8.98
N TYR A 606 -22.58 -22.57 -8.38
CA TYR A 606 -22.96 -21.63 -7.31
C TYR A 606 -23.07 -20.17 -7.80
N MET A 607 -22.78 -19.90 -9.07
CA MET A 607 -22.78 -18.55 -9.62
C MET A 607 -24.13 -17.84 -9.45
N GLY A 608 -25.22 -18.58 -9.64
CA GLY A 608 -26.60 -18.05 -9.48
C GLY A 608 -26.89 -17.62 -8.04
N ASP A 609 -26.50 -18.43 -7.06
CA ASP A 609 -26.73 -18.16 -5.64
C ASP A 609 -25.88 -16.96 -5.17
N VAL A 610 -24.60 -16.93 -5.56
CA VAL A 610 -23.69 -15.80 -5.25
C VAL A 610 -24.19 -14.50 -5.86
N ASN A 611 -24.61 -14.53 -7.13
CA ASN A 611 -25.17 -13.36 -7.80
C ASN A 611 -26.48 -12.88 -7.12
N GLY A 612 -27.34 -13.80 -6.75
CA GLY A 612 -28.58 -13.50 -6.00
C GLY A 612 -28.30 -12.87 -4.64
N ASP A 613 -27.29 -13.36 -3.91
CA ASP A 613 -26.90 -12.82 -2.62
C ASP A 613 -26.27 -11.43 -2.72
N LEU A 614 -25.36 -11.21 -3.69
CA LEU A 614 -24.78 -9.88 -3.95
C LEU A 614 -25.85 -8.85 -4.30
N ASN A 615 -26.85 -9.22 -5.12
CA ASN A 615 -27.98 -8.35 -5.43
C ASN A 615 -28.83 -8.04 -4.18
N ARG A 616 -29.09 -9.04 -3.33
CA ARG A 616 -29.80 -8.87 -2.05
C ARG A 616 -29.07 -7.89 -1.13
N ARG A 617 -27.75 -7.86 -1.19
CA ARG A 617 -26.86 -6.93 -0.46
C ARG A 617 -26.69 -5.57 -1.15
N ARG A 618 -27.61 -5.20 -2.04
CA ARG A 618 -27.57 -3.93 -2.78
C ARG A 618 -26.35 -3.81 -3.70
N GLY A 619 -25.74 -4.94 -4.06
CA GLY A 619 -24.61 -4.97 -4.96
C GLY A 619 -24.99 -4.59 -6.39
N ILE A 620 -24.17 -3.75 -7.01
CA ILE A 620 -24.28 -3.39 -8.42
C ILE A 620 -23.23 -4.19 -9.17
N LEU A 621 -23.68 -5.15 -9.98
CA LEU A 621 -22.81 -5.99 -10.79
C LEU A 621 -22.06 -5.14 -11.83
N GLN A 622 -20.73 -5.29 -11.86
CA GLN A 622 -19.85 -4.60 -12.79
C GLN A 622 -19.42 -5.47 -13.96
N GLY A 623 -19.38 -6.77 -13.78
CA GLY A 623 -19.00 -7.73 -14.79
C GLY A 623 -18.89 -9.16 -14.29
N MET A 624 -18.77 -10.06 -15.24
CA MET A 624 -18.49 -11.47 -14.98
C MET A 624 -17.41 -11.94 -15.95
N ASP A 625 -16.42 -12.66 -15.41
CA ASP A 625 -15.33 -13.24 -16.17
C ASP A 625 -15.18 -14.73 -15.85
N GLU A 626 -14.36 -15.39 -16.62
CA GLU A 626 -14.03 -16.80 -16.41
C GLU A 626 -12.54 -16.95 -16.10
N SER A 627 -12.25 -17.74 -15.08
CA SER A 627 -10.89 -18.12 -14.72
C SER A 627 -10.78 -19.65 -14.58
N PRO A 628 -9.57 -20.18 -14.59
CA PRO A 628 -9.37 -21.61 -14.31
C PRO A 628 -9.83 -22.05 -12.92
N ALA A 629 -9.91 -21.10 -11.98
CA ALA A 629 -10.39 -21.35 -10.63
C ALA A 629 -11.93 -21.29 -10.52
N GLY A 630 -12.63 -20.84 -11.59
CA GLY A 630 -14.09 -20.73 -11.61
C GLY A 630 -14.58 -19.45 -12.27
N LYS A 631 -15.86 -19.14 -12.12
CA LYS A 631 -16.46 -17.89 -12.58
C LYS A 631 -16.11 -16.76 -11.62
N ILE A 632 -15.77 -15.59 -12.17
CA ILE A 632 -15.47 -14.38 -11.42
C ILE A 632 -16.68 -13.45 -11.52
N ILE A 633 -17.22 -13.04 -10.37
CA ILE A 633 -18.31 -12.05 -10.29
C ILE A 633 -17.74 -10.79 -9.65
N ARG A 634 -17.83 -9.65 -10.34
CA ARG A 634 -17.45 -8.34 -9.82
C ARG A 634 -18.69 -7.52 -9.51
N ALA A 635 -18.72 -6.92 -8.32
CA ALA A 635 -19.81 -6.07 -7.89
C ALA A 635 -19.31 -4.90 -7.02
N GLU A 636 -20.01 -3.79 -7.05
CA GLU A 636 -19.89 -2.74 -6.05
C GLU A 636 -20.98 -2.92 -5.01
N VAL A 637 -20.59 -3.12 -3.75
CA VAL A 637 -21.52 -3.43 -2.64
C VAL A 637 -21.25 -2.47 -1.47
N PRO A 638 -22.29 -1.87 -0.85
CA PRO A 638 -22.11 -1.07 0.36
C PRO A 638 -21.48 -1.89 1.50
N LEU A 639 -20.50 -1.32 2.19
CA LEU A 639 -19.78 -2.01 3.28
C LEU A 639 -20.74 -2.52 4.37
N ALA A 640 -21.78 -1.75 4.70
CA ALA A 640 -22.78 -2.13 5.69
C ALA A 640 -23.45 -3.49 5.40
N GLU A 641 -23.57 -3.86 4.13
CA GLU A 641 -24.18 -5.11 3.68
C GLU A 641 -23.18 -6.29 3.61
N MET A 642 -21.89 -6.00 3.78
CA MET A 642 -20.82 -7.01 3.65
C MET A 642 -20.44 -7.67 4.98
N PHE A 643 -20.92 -7.17 6.11
CA PHE A 643 -20.65 -7.81 7.40
C PHE A 643 -21.17 -9.23 7.42
N GLY A 644 -20.31 -10.16 7.85
CA GLY A 644 -20.62 -11.61 7.89
C GLY A 644 -20.61 -12.31 6.52
N TYR A 645 -20.32 -11.59 5.42
CA TYR A 645 -20.35 -12.16 4.07
C TYR A 645 -19.45 -13.38 3.89
N ALA A 646 -18.28 -13.42 4.54
CA ALA A 646 -17.38 -14.58 4.50
C ALA A 646 -18.08 -15.89 4.95
N THR A 647 -18.88 -15.79 6.00
CA THR A 647 -19.62 -16.94 6.55
C THR A 647 -20.76 -17.34 5.61
N ASP A 648 -21.51 -16.39 5.10
CA ASP A 648 -22.63 -16.62 4.19
C ASP A 648 -22.14 -17.21 2.86
N LEU A 649 -21.07 -16.66 2.28
CA LEU A 649 -20.45 -17.17 1.06
C LEU A 649 -19.94 -18.60 1.24
N ARG A 650 -19.29 -18.89 2.37
CA ARG A 650 -18.80 -20.25 2.68
C ARG A 650 -19.97 -21.23 2.81
N SER A 651 -21.06 -20.82 3.43
CA SER A 651 -22.26 -21.64 3.59
C SER A 651 -22.92 -21.95 2.25
N MET A 652 -23.16 -20.94 1.39
CA MET A 652 -23.84 -21.11 0.10
C MET A 652 -23.00 -21.85 -0.95
N SER A 653 -21.67 -21.73 -0.88
CA SER A 653 -20.75 -22.35 -1.84
C SER A 653 -20.11 -23.64 -1.33
N GLN A 654 -20.52 -24.15 -0.16
CA GLN A 654 -19.90 -25.30 0.51
C GLN A 654 -18.37 -25.14 0.69
N GLY A 655 -17.93 -23.92 0.97
CA GLY A 655 -16.52 -23.57 1.14
C GLY A 655 -15.70 -23.50 -0.16
N ARG A 656 -16.34 -23.56 -1.33
CA ARG A 656 -15.65 -23.59 -2.64
C ARG A 656 -15.48 -22.22 -3.28
N ALA A 657 -16.20 -21.20 -2.82
CA ALA A 657 -16.02 -19.82 -3.30
C ALA A 657 -15.11 -19.05 -2.36
N THR A 658 -14.35 -18.14 -2.97
CA THR A 658 -13.52 -17.18 -2.27
C THR A 658 -13.92 -15.77 -2.71
N TYR A 659 -13.69 -14.77 -1.88
CA TYR A 659 -13.93 -13.39 -2.25
C TYR A 659 -12.81 -12.50 -1.78
N THR A 660 -12.70 -11.35 -2.45
CA THR A 660 -11.89 -10.23 -2.03
C THR A 660 -12.75 -8.97 -2.08
N MET A 661 -12.49 -8.03 -1.20
CA MET A 661 -13.14 -6.72 -1.27
C MET A 661 -12.14 -5.63 -0.92
N GLU A 662 -12.25 -4.50 -1.62
CA GLU A 662 -11.44 -3.32 -1.38
C GLU A 662 -12.33 -2.07 -1.40
N PHE A 663 -11.92 -1.01 -0.69
CA PHE A 663 -12.64 0.25 -0.75
C PHE A 663 -12.59 0.82 -2.16
N SER A 664 -13.76 1.13 -2.74
CA SER A 664 -13.88 1.75 -4.07
C SER A 664 -14.13 3.25 -3.96
N LYS A 665 -15.22 3.64 -3.35
CA LYS A 665 -15.67 5.03 -3.28
C LYS A 665 -16.71 5.24 -2.18
N TYR A 666 -17.03 6.50 -1.91
CA TYR A 666 -18.25 6.88 -1.21
C TYR A 666 -19.39 7.12 -2.21
N SER A 667 -20.58 6.62 -1.91
CA SER A 667 -21.81 6.83 -2.71
C SER A 667 -22.96 7.27 -1.81
N GLU A 668 -23.99 7.89 -2.39
CA GLU A 668 -25.17 8.33 -1.63
C GLU A 668 -25.90 7.13 -1.00
N ALA A 669 -26.08 7.20 0.31
CA ALA A 669 -26.88 6.22 1.04
C ALA A 669 -28.40 6.44 0.78
N PRO A 670 -29.21 5.38 0.80
CA PRO A 670 -30.65 5.50 0.71
C PRO A 670 -31.24 6.36 1.83
N LYS A 671 -32.26 7.14 1.54
CA LYS A 671 -32.94 8.01 2.53
C LYS A 671 -33.40 7.27 3.79
N LYS A 672 -33.79 6.03 3.66
CA LYS A 672 -34.17 5.16 4.76
C LYS A 672 -33.05 4.97 5.82
N HIS A 673 -31.80 4.96 5.40
CA HIS A 673 -30.65 4.89 6.31
C HIS A 673 -30.45 6.20 7.08
N ILE A 674 -30.76 7.34 6.46
CA ILE A 674 -30.71 8.64 7.14
C ILE A 674 -31.72 8.68 8.30
N GLU A 675 -32.95 8.18 8.06
CA GLU A 675 -34.02 8.14 9.08
C GLU A 675 -33.63 7.26 10.28
N VAL A 676 -33.00 6.12 10.02
CA VAL A 676 -32.54 5.20 11.06
C VAL A 676 -31.38 5.81 11.89
N LEU A 677 -30.40 6.41 11.21
CA LEU A 677 -29.20 6.97 11.86
C LEU A 677 -29.45 8.30 12.55
N SER A 678 -30.41 9.11 12.07
CA SER A 678 -30.82 10.37 12.71
C SER A 678 -31.77 10.21 13.89
N GLY A 679 -32.17 8.98 14.22
CA GLY A 679 -33.13 8.69 15.29
C GLY A 679 -34.55 9.19 15.04
N THR A 680 -34.88 9.60 13.80
CA THR A 680 -36.20 10.13 13.40
C THR A 680 -37.12 9.06 12.83
N GLY A 681 -36.64 7.83 12.67
CA GLY A 681 -37.43 6.66 12.25
C GLY A 681 -38.10 5.99 13.44
N SER A 682 -39.40 6.18 13.60
CA SER A 682 -40.24 5.47 14.56
C SER A 682 -40.57 4.07 14.07
#